data_11f2aa91145d0f21eaa66de01d63044f
#
_entry.id   11f2aa91145d0f21eaa66de01d63044f
#
_cell.length_a   1.000
_cell.length_b   1.000
_cell.length_c   1.000
_cell.angle_alpha   90.00
_cell.angle_beta   90.00
_cell.angle_gamma   90.00
#
_symmetry.space_group_name_H-M   'P 1'
#
loop_
_entity.id
_entity.type
_entity.pdbx_description
1 polymer ?
#
loop_
_entity_poly.entity_id
_entity_poly.type
_entity_poly.pdbx_seq_one_letter_code
_entity_poly.pdbx_strand_id
1 'polypeptide(L)'
;MAKKLERDLGLPSVLAISIGAMVGSGIFILPALAMKMAGPAVVLAYLLAGVLVLPAALSKAEMATAMPEAGGTYIYIERGMGPLMGTIAGIGTWFSLSFKGALALVGGAPYIVLLFDVPPQTLALVIAGMLILVNLLGVKQTGRVQVALVGVMLGAMAWFVGGSLGDVAPMRFESFFEGGFGGLLAATGFVYVSYAGVTKVASVAEEVENPDRNIPLGLIGSLGFTTLLYVLVVTVIVGAAPTAELAGSSTPVADVADSSLIQWGVLVVVVAAILALISTANAGLLSASRYPFAMSRDQLAPEFLEHVSDRFDTPTSAITLTGAVMLVMIAFVPIDDIAKLGSAFKILVFILVNVALVAFREGNLDTYDPSFRDPFYPWTQAFGVIGGLVLLTQMGTVPLVGAAIIISGGFVWYLGYARTRVRREGVARQAVRERVSKRVVERTEATFFERAVGTDITVALTQDASPFHEEGLVRMAAAIARHRAGSVTVVQFDTVPDQLPLDSAAEIQSPDDLEFEARMEKLQSEVDVPLDFGEVVSHDPRHAVVNFARHHDTDLLIVESEPVGVRSWVTGDDAEWIIRHEPCDLLLVQPPEFEALRRLALITDNGPFDPLKVEIADALAQAAGASVEMVHVLPPSATDEQRTTIRNYHDELVELCAVPVESRFIVEQSAGATAACIAEDDLIVVSSDESWWNRLLERKPRRIVEAFGGASVVVYPHQERTPGPVEQLLERAAF
;
A
#
# COMPACT_ATOMS: atom_id res chain seq x y z
N MET A 1 14.40 -17.37 -26.66
CA MET A 1 12.91 -17.34 -26.81
C MET A 1 12.37 -18.33 -25.81
N ALA A 2 11.62 -17.87 -24.79
CA ALA A 2 10.94 -18.77 -23.86
C ALA A 2 9.95 -19.65 -24.64
N LYS A 3 10.05 -20.97 -24.47
CA LYS A 3 9.16 -21.94 -25.10
C LYS A 3 7.75 -21.65 -24.55
N LYS A 4 6.83 -21.17 -25.38
CA LYS A 4 5.42 -21.03 -24.99
C LYS A 4 4.90 -22.44 -24.65
N LEU A 5 4.37 -22.59 -23.44
CA LEU A 5 3.69 -23.82 -23.01
C LEU A 5 2.47 -24.03 -23.92
N GLU A 6 2.24 -25.31 -24.34
CA GLU A 6 1.04 -25.70 -25.07
C GLU A 6 -0.17 -25.53 -24.15
N ARG A 7 -1.26 -24.96 -24.69
CA ARG A 7 -2.52 -24.76 -23.95
C ARG A 7 -3.40 -26.00 -24.11
N ASP A 8 -3.19 -26.98 -23.21
CA ASP A 8 -3.84 -28.31 -23.28
C ASP A 8 -4.89 -28.55 -22.18
N LEU A 9 -5.11 -27.58 -21.25
CA LEU A 9 -6.03 -27.78 -20.15
C LEU A 9 -7.43 -27.22 -20.45
N GLY A 10 -8.34 -28.11 -20.90
CA GLY A 10 -9.75 -27.77 -21.06
C GLY A 10 -10.48 -27.58 -19.71
N LEU A 11 -11.71 -27.05 -19.74
CA LEU A 11 -12.53 -26.81 -18.56
C LEU A 11 -12.66 -27.97 -17.56
N PRO A 12 -12.86 -29.24 -18.00
CA PRO A 12 -12.92 -30.41 -17.08
C PRO A 12 -11.63 -30.60 -16.28
N SER A 13 -10.46 -30.38 -16.91
CA SER A 13 -9.15 -30.47 -16.26
C SER A 13 -8.96 -29.37 -15.26
N VAL A 14 -9.35 -28.12 -15.59
CA VAL A 14 -9.30 -26.94 -14.72
C VAL A 14 -10.18 -27.15 -13.47
N LEU A 15 -11.42 -27.61 -13.65
CA LEU A 15 -12.34 -27.98 -12.57
C LEU A 15 -11.74 -29.05 -11.67
N ALA A 16 -11.23 -30.15 -12.25
CA ALA A 16 -10.64 -31.26 -11.50
C ALA A 16 -9.40 -30.84 -10.70
N ILE A 17 -8.53 -30.00 -11.27
CA ILE A 17 -7.36 -29.45 -10.57
C ILE A 17 -7.79 -28.60 -9.36
N SER A 18 -8.79 -27.74 -9.52
CA SER A 18 -9.29 -26.87 -8.45
C SER A 18 -10.03 -27.66 -7.36
N ILE A 19 -10.99 -28.52 -7.75
CA ILE A 19 -11.76 -29.35 -6.83
C ILE A 19 -10.83 -30.31 -6.07
N GLY A 20 -9.94 -31.01 -6.77
CA GLY A 20 -8.98 -31.90 -6.12
C GLY A 20 -7.99 -31.19 -5.19
N ALA A 21 -7.68 -29.94 -5.46
CA ALA A 21 -6.87 -29.14 -4.56
C ALA A 21 -7.65 -28.60 -3.33
N MET A 22 -8.97 -28.47 -3.43
CA MET A 22 -9.85 -28.11 -2.29
C MET A 22 -10.20 -29.33 -1.47
N VAL A 23 -10.74 -30.38 -2.09
CA VAL A 23 -11.22 -31.60 -1.42
C VAL A 23 -10.05 -32.47 -0.98
N GLY A 24 -9.86 -32.56 0.31
CA GLY A 24 -8.77 -33.29 0.99
C GLY A 24 -8.91 -33.12 2.50
N SER A 25 -7.93 -32.53 3.17
CA SER A 25 -8.00 -32.25 4.62
C SER A 25 -9.27 -31.48 5.01
N GLY A 26 -9.78 -30.63 4.10
CA GLY A 26 -10.97 -29.82 4.30
C GLY A 26 -12.24 -30.60 4.61
N ILE A 27 -12.39 -31.83 4.09
CA ILE A 27 -13.59 -32.63 4.27
C ILE A 27 -13.37 -33.82 5.18
N PHE A 28 -12.17 -34.39 5.16
CA PHE A 28 -11.85 -35.61 5.92
C PHE A 28 -11.43 -35.35 7.37
N ILE A 29 -10.95 -34.13 7.71
CA ILE A 29 -10.32 -33.84 8.99
C ILE A 29 -10.98 -32.66 9.70
N LEU A 30 -11.11 -31.53 9.00
CA LEU A 30 -11.52 -30.27 9.60
C LEU A 30 -12.96 -30.26 10.16
N PRO A 31 -13.94 -31.04 9.66
CA PRO A 31 -15.28 -31.04 10.22
C PRO A 31 -15.30 -31.38 11.72
N ALA A 32 -14.57 -32.43 12.15
CA ALA A 32 -14.50 -32.81 13.56
C ALA A 32 -13.86 -31.74 14.44
N LEU A 33 -12.77 -31.11 13.95
CA LEU A 33 -12.08 -30.06 14.69
C LEU A 33 -12.91 -28.79 14.77
N ALA A 34 -13.62 -28.40 13.70
CA ALA A 34 -14.50 -27.24 13.66
C ALA A 34 -15.77 -27.41 14.53
N MET A 35 -16.27 -28.67 14.64
CA MET A 35 -17.39 -28.99 15.54
C MET A 35 -17.10 -28.68 17.00
N LYS A 36 -15.83 -28.75 17.45
CA LYS A 36 -15.43 -28.32 18.80
C LYS A 36 -15.74 -26.86 19.08
N MET A 37 -15.79 -26.02 18.05
CA MET A 37 -15.98 -24.57 18.15
C MET A 37 -17.43 -24.17 17.95
N ALA A 38 -18.09 -24.72 16.93
CA ALA A 38 -19.42 -24.28 16.49
C ALA A 38 -20.53 -25.30 16.76
N GLY A 39 -20.21 -26.52 17.22
CA GLY A 39 -21.20 -27.59 17.30
C GLY A 39 -21.82 -27.91 15.95
N PRO A 40 -23.13 -28.19 15.86
CA PRO A 40 -23.82 -28.46 14.59
C PRO A 40 -23.79 -27.31 13.59
N ALA A 41 -23.61 -26.05 14.04
CA ALA A 41 -23.47 -24.88 13.16
C ALA A 41 -22.21 -24.91 12.28
N VAL A 42 -21.33 -25.92 12.44
CA VAL A 42 -20.20 -26.14 11.52
C VAL A 42 -20.65 -26.27 10.06
N VAL A 43 -21.87 -26.77 9.77
CA VAL A 43 -22.47 -26.78 8.43
C VAL A 43 -22.54 -25.37 7.83
N LEU A 44 -23.03 -24.42 8.64
CA LEU A 44 -23.11 -23.02 8.26
C LEU A 44 -21.71 -22.37 8.17
N ALA A 45 -20.75 -22.81 9.00
CA ALA A 45 -19.38 -22.33 8.93
C ALA A 45 -18.71 -22.64 7.58
N TYR A 46 -18.94 -23.83 7.02
CA TYR A 46 -18.47 -24.16 5.67
C TYR A 46 -19.14 -23.35 4.58
N LEU A 47 -20.47 -23.13 4.68
CA LEU A 47 -21.17 -22.26 3.73
C LEU A 47 -20.62 -20.83 3.76
N LEU A 48 -20.49 -20.25 4.96
CA LEU A 48 -19.98 -18.90 5.15
C LEU A 48 -18.52 -18.76 4.66
N ALA A 49 -17.68 -19.77 4.92
CA ALA A 49 -16.31 -19.76 4.42
C ALA A 49 -16.27 -19.76 2.88
N GLY A 50 -17.12 -20.54 2.20
CA GLY A 50 -17.24 -20.53 0.74
C GLY A 50 -17.70 -19.18 0.20
N VAL A 51 -18.70 -18.55 0.85
CA VAL A 51 -19.19 -17.20 0.49
C VAL A 51 -18.10 -16.14 0.70
N LEU A 52 -17.32 -16.21 1.79
CA LEU A 52 -16.24 -15.26 2.08
C LEU A 52 -15.00 -15.46 1.20
N VAL A 53 -14.83 -16.62 0.57
CA VAL A 53 -13.78 -16.87 -0.42
C VAL A 53 -14.17 -16.34 -1.81
N LEU A 54 -15.48 -16.22 -2.11
CA LEU A 54 -15.98 -15.79 -3.42
C LEU A 54 -15.41 -14.45 -3.90
N PRO A 55 -15.32 -13.38 -3.07
CA PRO A 55 -14.67 -12.13 -3.48
C PRO A 55 -13.26 -12.32 -4.03
N ALA A 56 -12.43 -13.08 -3.32
CA ALA A 56 -11.07 -13.34 -3.76
C ALA A 56 -11.01 -14.20 -5.04
N ALA A 57 -11.97 -15.11 -5.23
CA ALA A 57 -12.09 -15.89 -6.46
C ALA A 57 -12.50 -15.03 -7.65
N LEU A 58 -13.45 -14.09 -7.48
CA LEU A 58 -13.87 -13.12 -8.50
C LEU A 58 -12.74 -12.16 -8.85
N SER A 59 -12.10 -11.56 -7.84
CA SER A 59 -10.95 -10.68 -8.05
C SER A 59 -9.82 -11.36 -8.81
N LYS A 60 -9.59 -12.63 -8.50
CA LYS A 60 -8.57 -13.43 -9.16
C LYS A 60 -8.95 -13.82 -10.57
N ALA A 61 -10.22 -14.15 -10.82
CA ALA A 61 -10.72 -14.46 -12.15
C ALA A 61 -10.51 -13.27 -13.09
N GLU A 62 -10.80 -12.07 -12.61
CA GLU A 62 -10.60 -10.85 -13.36
C GLU A 62 -9.12 -10.60 -13.67
N MET A 63 -8.25 -10.60 -12.65
CA MET A 63 -6.82 -10.37 -12.86
C MET A 63 -6.15 -11.46 -13.71
N ALA A 64 -6.59 -12.71 -13.58
CA ALA A 64 -6.04 -13.81 -14.36
C ALA A 64 -6.46 -13.80 -15.83
N THR A 65 -7.61 -13.20 -16.19
CA THR A 65 -7.99 -12.99 -17.60
C THR A 65 -7.24 -11.80 -18.22
N ALA A 66 -6.89 -10.77 -17.45
CA ALA A 66 -6.06 -9.68 -17.94
C ALA A 66 -4.58 -10.09 -18.10
N MET A 67 -4.10 -10.93 -17.20
CA MET A 67 -2.68 -11.32 -17.10
C MET A 67 -2.57 -12.84 -16.91
N PRO A 68 -2.76 -13.66 -17.98
CA PRO A 68 -2.70 -15.12 -17.89
C PRO A 68 -1.25 -15.62 -17.84
N GLU A 69 -0.54 -15.32 -16.74
CA GLU A 69 0.87 -15.67 -16.53
C GLU A 69 1.04 -16.70 -15.40
N ALA A 70 2.09 -17.52 -15.51
CA ALA A 70 2.50 -18.41 -14.42
C ALA A 70 3.13 -17.62 -13.28
N GLY A 71 2.77 -17.94 -12.04
CA GLY A 71 3.36 -17.32 -10.86
C GLY A 71 2.38 -17.18 -9.70
N GLY A 72 1.13 -17.42 -9.98
CA GLY A 72 0.10 -17.50 -8.94
C GLY A 72 -0.26 -16.16 -8.30
N THR A 73 -0.79 -16.25 -7.09
CA THR A 73 -1.46 -15.13 -6.42
C THR A 73 -0.55 -13.94 -6.12
N TYR A 74 0.75 -14.20 -5.84
CA TYR A 74 1.64 -13.12 -5.40
C TYR A 74 1.98 -12.13 -6.52
N ILE A 75 2.05 -12.57 -7.78
CA ILE A 75 2.33 -11.69 -8.93
C ILE A 75 1.25 -10.61 -9.07
N TYR A 76 -0.03 -10.98 -8.94
CA TYR A 76 -1.11 -9.99 -9.01
C TYR A 76 -1.02 -8.96 -7.89
N ILE A 77 -0.65 -9.40 -6.67
CA ILE A 77 -0.46 -8.51 -5.53
C ILE A 77 0.79 -7.63 -5.72
N GLU A 78 1.87 -8.21 -6.20
CA GLU A 78 3.13 -7.50 -6.45
C GLU A 78 2.95 -6.41 -7.52
N ARG A 79 2.33 -6.75 -8.65
CA ARG A 79 2.07 -5.79 -9.71
C ARG A 79 1.06 -4.72 -9.30
N GLY A 80 -0.01 -5.10 -8.58
CA GLY A 80 -1.02 -4.16 -8.11
C GLY A 80 -0.52 -3.23 -7.00
N MET A 81 0.18 -3.77 -6.00
CA MET A 81 0.51 -3.06 -4.75
C MET A 81 2.02 -2.82 -4.55
N GLY A 82 2.86 -3.36 -5.40
CA GLY A 82 4.33 -3.23 -5.34
C GLY A 82 5.05 -4.35 -4.58
N PRO A 83 6.40 -4.35 -4.65
CA PRO A 83 7.25 -5.44 -4.19
C PRO A 83 7.15 -5.75 -2.70
N LEU A 84 6.86 -4.77 -1.84
CA LEU A 84 6.65 -4.99 -0.40
C LEU A 84 5.46 -5.92 -0.16
N MET A 85 4.30 -5.58 -0.74
CA MET A 85 3.08 -6.38 -0.57
C MET A 85 3.21 -7.73 -1.31
N GLY A 86 3.91 -7.75 -2.44
CA GLY A 86 4.31 -8.97 -3.14
C GLY A 86 5.13 -9.90 -2.26
N THR A 87 6.12 -9.38 -1.53
CA THR A 87 6.95 -10.14 -0.59
C THR A 87 6.11 -10.76 0.53
N ILE A 88 5.26 -9.97 1.19
CA ILE A 88 4.35 -10.44 2.25
C ILE A 88 3.40 -11.51 1.71
N ALA A 89 2.80 -11.28 0.54
CA ALA A 89 1.87 -12.21 -0.09
C ALA A 89 2.55 -13.51 -0.54
N GLY A 90 3.76 -13.42 -1.08
CA GLY A 90 4.58 -14.57 -1.49
C GLY A 90 4.92 -15.46 -0.30
N ILE A 91 5.47 -14.90 0.77
CA ILE A 91 5.78 -15.61 2.02
C ILE A 91 4.49 -16.18 2.64
N GLY A 92 3.42 -15.39 2.75
CA GLY A 92 2.15 -15.81 3.32
C GLY A 92 1.52 -16.97 2.54
N THR A 93 1.57 -16.94 1.20
CA THR A 93 1.05 -18.02 0.36
C THR A 93 1.92 -19.27 0.45
N TRP A 94 3.23 -19.12 0.46
CA TRP A 94 4.16 -20.21 0.63
C TRP A 94 3.89 -20.98 1.93
N PHE A 95 3.81 -20.28 3.06
CA PHE A 95 3.47 -20.88 4.35
C PHE A 95 2.06 -21.48 4.35
N SER A 96 1.05 -20.77 3.86
CA SER A 96 -0.34 -21.29 3.83
C SER A 96 -0.45 -22.62 3.08
N LEU A 97 0.21 -22.76 1.94
CA LEU A 97 0.21 -24.00 1.15
C LEU A 97 1.06 -25.10 1.80
N SER A 98 2.18 -24.74 2.44
CA SER A 98 2.99 -25.68 3.22
C SER A 98 2.22 -26.22 4.42
N PHE A 99 1.50 -25.36 5.16
CA PHE A 99 0.60 -25.77 6.25
C PHE A 99 -0.53 -26.68 5.74
N LYS A 100 -1.11 -26.37 4.59
CA LYS A 100 -2.14 -27.21 3.99
C LYS A 100 -1.61 -28.60 3.63
N GLY A 101 -0.41 -28.69 3.06
CA GLY A 101 0.25 -29.95 2.76
C GLY A 101 0.58 -30.76 4.02
N ALA A 102 1.12 -30.11 5.05
CA ALA A 102 1.39 -30.72 6.35
C ALA A 102 0.10 -31.23 7.03
N LEU A 103 -0.96 -30.40 7.04
CA LEU A 103 -2.28 -30.76 7.57
C LEU A 103 -2.85 -32.01 6.91
N ALA A 104 -2.69 -32.13 5.58
CA ALA A 104 -3.17 -33.30 4.83
C ALA A 104 -2.44 -34.58 5.26
N LEU A 105 -1.14 -34.53 5.59
CA LEU A 105 -0.37 -35.68 6.03
C LEU A 105 -0.63 -36.04 7.48
N VAL A 106 -0.62 -35.04 8.38
CA VAL A 106 -0.89 -35.26 9.81
C VAL A 106 -2.28 -35.81 10.03
N GLY A 107 -3.29 -35.26 9.36
CA GLY A 107 -4.66 -35.74 9.49
C GLY A 107 -5.00 -36.91 8.57
N GLY A 108 -4.17 -37.23 7.57
CA GLY A 108 -4.30 -38.42 6.70
C GLY A 108 -3.74 -39.67 7.32
N ALA A 109 -2.70 -39.56 8.14
CA ALA A 109 -2.06 -40.69 8.79
C ALA A 109 -3.04 -41.55 9.63
N PRO A 110 -3.97 -41.00 10.41
CA PRO A 110 -4.98 -41.79 11.13
C PRO A 110 -5.83 -42.68 10.23
N TYR A 111 -6.18 -42.29 9.00
CA TYR A 111 -6.92 -43.14 8.06
C TYR A 111 -6.11 -44.35 7.61
N ILE A 112 -4.78 -44.21 7.49
CA ILE A 112 -3.88 -45.31 7.15
C ILE A 112 -3.69 -46.24 8.34
N VAL A 113 -3.67 -45.68 9.57
CA VAL A 113 -3.61 -46.46 10.81
C VAL A 113 -4.82 -47.38 11.00
N LEU A 114 -5.99 -47.03 10.43
CA LEU A 114 -7.14 -47.95 10.42
C LEU A 114 -6.85 -49.27 9.66
N LEU A 115 -5.86 -49.27 8.76
CA LEU A 115 -5.45 -50.45 7.96
C LEU A 115 -4.16 -51.10 8.46
N PHE A 116 -3.27 -50.30 9.11
CA PHE A 116 -1.94 -50.74 9.52
C PHE A 116 -1.59 -50.17 10.90
N ASP A 117 -1.09 -50.99 11.82
CA ASP A 117 -0.71 -50.57 13.18
C ASP A 117 0.68 -49.89 13.18
N VAL A 118 0.71 -48.61 12.84
CA VAL A 118 1.93 -47.76 12.77
C VAL A 118 1.69 -46.41 13.47
N PRO A 119 2.67 -45.85 14.21
CA PRO A 119 2.49 -44.55 14.82
C PRO A 119 2.18 -43.46 13.76
N PRO A 120 1.08 -42.68 13.90
CA PRO A 120 0.60 -41.77 12.86
C PRO A 120 1.59 -40.65 12.51
N GLN A 121 2.30 -40.11 13.49
CA GLN A 121 3.28 -39.05 13.26
C GLN A 121 4.49 -39.55 12.46
N THR A 122 5.00 -40.74 12.78
CA THR A 122 6.10 -41.36 12.02
C THR A 122 5.68 -41.64 10.58
N LEU A 123 4.46 -42.12 10.40
CA LEU A 123 3.91 -42.40 9.08
C LEU A 123 3.78 -41.11 8.25
N ALA A 124 3.28 -40.01 8.85
CA ALA A 124 3.17 -38.72 8.20
C ALA A 124 4.55 -38.19 7.75
N LEU A 125 5.58 -38.33 8.59
CA LEU A 125 6.96 -37.92 8.26
C LEU A 125 7.56 -38.78 7.12
N VAL A 126 7.33 -40.09 7.15
CA VAL A 126 7.81 -41.02 6.07
C VAL A 126 7.15 -40.66 4.75
N ILE A 127 5.84 -40.45 4.73
CA ILE A 127 5.11 -40.11 3.50
C ILE A 127 5.56 -38.73 3.01
N ALA A 128 5.78 -37.73 3.92
CA ALA A 128 6.32 -36.44 3.56
C ALA A 128 7.70 -36.56 2.89
N GLY A 129 8.60 -37.37 3.48
CA GLY A 129 9.91 -37.64 2.89
C GLY A 129 9.83 -38.29 1.51
N MET A 130 8.93 -39.26 1.32
CA MET A 130 8.68 -39.88 0.01
C MET A 130 8.18 -38.88 -1.02
N LEU A 131 7.21 -38.00 -0.63
CA LEU A 131 6.68 -36.98 -1.53
C LEU A 131 7.75 -35.93 -1.91
N ILE A 132 8.60 -35.54 -0.96
CA ILE A 132 9.74 -34.66 -1.25
C ILE A 132 10.66 -35.32 -2.29
N LEU A 133 11.02 -36.58 -2.09
CA LEU A 133 11.87 -37.33 -3.02
C LEU A 133 11.23 -37.44 -4.41
N VAL A 134 9.93 -37.79 -4.51
CA VAL A 134 9.21 -37.86 -5.77
C VAL A 134 9.21 -36.53 -6.51
N ASN A 135 9.02 -35.41 -5.81
CA ASN A 135 9.03 -34.08 -6.41
C ASN A 135 10.45 -33.65 -6.84
N LEU A 136 11.48 -34.04 -6.08
CA LEU A 136 12.89 -33.81 -6.46
C LEU A 136 13.26 -34.57 -7.75
N LEU A 137 12.76 -35.78 -7.89
CA LEU A 137 12.99 -36.64 -9.09
C LEU A 137 12.19 -36.17 -10.32
N GLY A 138 11.30 -35.20 -10.20
CA GLY A 138 10.61 -34.56 -11.31
C GLY A 138 9.51 -35.42 -11.92
N VAL A 139 8.88 -36.31 -11.16
CA VAL A 139 7.77 -37.16 -11.65
C VAL A 139 6.57 -36.28 -12.00
N LYS A 140 6.31 -36.11 -13.31
CA LYS A 140 5.18 -35.30 -13.81
C LYS A 140 3.86 -36.02 -13.59
N GLN A 141 2.95 -35.46 -12.79
CA GLN A 141 1.55 -35.88 -12.78
C GLN A 141 0.84 -35.26 -13.99
N THR A 142 0.29 -36.11 -14.85
CA THR A 142 -0.52 -35.65 -16.00
C THR A 142 -1.90 -35.19 -15.50
N GLY A 143 -2.49 -34.18 -16.15
CA GLY A 143 -3.84 -33.68 -15.81
C GLY A 143 -4.91 -34.80 -15.86
N ARG A 144 -4.72 -35.81 -16.71
CA ARG A 144 -5.61 -36.98 -16.80
C ARG A 144 -5.63 -37.84 -15.53
N VAL A 145 -4.47 -38.05 -14.90
CA VAL A 145 -4.37 -38.76 -13.61
C VAL A 145 -5.11 -38.00 -12.52
N GLN A 146 -4.97 -36.67 -12.51
CA GLN A 146 -5.69 -35.82 -11.54
C GLN A 146 -7.21 -35.90 -11.74
N VAL A 147 -7.70 -35.87 -12.98
CA VAL A 147 -9.14 -36.02 -13.27
C VAL A 147 -9.66 -37.41 -12.80
N ALA A 148 -8.90 -38.49 -13.02
CA ALA A 148 -9.28 -39.82 -12.57
C ALA A 148 -9.33 -39.92 -11.03
N LEU A 149 -8.31 -39.39 -10.32
CA LEU A 149 -8.27 -39.39 -8.86
C LEU A 149 -9.45 -38.59 -8.26
N VAL A 150 -9.74 -37.42 -8.82
CA VAL A 150 -10.88 -36.59 -8.36
C VAL A 150 -12.20 -37.30 -8.66
N GLY A 151 -12.33 -37.98 -9.82
CA GLY A 151 -13.51 -38.76 -10.14
C GLY A 151 -13.79 -39.87 -9.13
N VAL A 152 -12.75 -40.65 -8.78
CA VAL A 152 -12.86 -41.72 -7.76
C VAL A 152 -13.25 -41.13 -6.40
N MET A 153 -12.62 -40.06 -5.99
CA MET A 153 -12.91 -39.36 -4.73
C MET A 153 -14.35 -38.84 -4.68
N LEU A 154 -14.82 -38.17 -5.73
CA LEU A 154 -16.20 -37.68 -5.82
C LEU A 154 -17.21 -38.80 -5.82
N GLY A 155 -16.91 -39.92 -6.50
CA GLY A 155 -17.72 -41.14 -6.47
C GLY A 155 -17.85 -41.72 -5.07
N ALA A 156 -16.74 -41.78 -4.30
CA ALA A 156 -16.76 -42.23 -2.91
C ALA A 156 -17.55 -41.27 -2.00
N MET A 157 -17.43 -39.95 -2.22
CA MET A 157 -18.20 -38.96 -1.44
C MET A 157 -19.71 -39.04 -1.78
N ALA A 158 -20.07 -39.23 -3.04
CA ALA A 158 -21.46 -39.44 -3.45
C ALA A 158 -22.03 -40.73 -2.81
N TRP A 159 -21.24 -41.79 -2.79
CA TRP A 159 -21.58 -43.05 -2.10
C TRP A 159 -21.78 -42.81 -0.60
N PHE A 160 -20.86 -42.10 0.06
CA PHE A 160 -20.95 -41.74 1.49
C PHE A 160 -22.23 -40.94 1.78
N VAL A 161 -22.47 -39.86 1.05
CA VAL A 161 -23.66 -39.02 1.24
C VAL A 161 -24.93 -39.82 0.97
N GLY A 162 -25.01 -40.53 -0.15
CA GLY A 162 -26.21 -41.29 -0.52
C GLY A 162 -26.53 -42.44 0.43
N GLY A 163 -25.51 -43.12 0.96
CA GLY A 163 -25.69 -44.23 1.86
C GLY A 163 -25.99 -43.82 3.31
N SER A 164 -25.44 -42.68 3.76
CA SER A 164 -25.62 -42.20 5.14
C SER A 164 -26.74 -41.15 5.31
N LEU A 165 -27.38 -40.71 4.22
CA LEU A 165 -28.44 -39.70 4.24
C LEU A 165 -29.67 -40.15 5.05
N GLY A 166 -29.98 -41.49 5.03
CA GLY A 166 -31.08 -42.07 5.78
C GLY A 166 -30.90 -42.06 7.30
N ASP A 167 -29.67 -41.91 7.79
CA ASP A 167 -29.32 -41.91 9.21
C ASP A 167 -29.25 -40.49 9.82
N VAL A 168 -29.51 -39.49 8.98
CA VAL A 168 -29.54 -38.08 9.44
C VAL A 168 -30.78 -37.84 10.30
N ALA A 169 -30.55 -37.63 11.62
CA ALA A 169 -31.59 -37.40 12.57
C ALA A 169 -31.76 -35.87 12.85
N PRO A 170 -32.95 -35.27 12.58
CA PRO A 170 -33.19 -33.83 12.81
C PRO A 170 -32.92 -33.37 14.24
N MET A 171 -33.15 -34.23 15.25
CA MET A 171 -32.88 -33.97 16.67
C MET A 171 -31.43 -33.53 16.94
N ARG A 172 -30.47 -33.94 16.13
CA ARG A 172 -29.04 -33.59 16.29
C ARG A 172 -28.74 -32.13 15.92
N PHE A 173 -29.68 -31.43 15.35
CA PHE A 173 -29.61 -30.01 15.00
C PHE A 173 -30.39 -29.13 15.99
N GLU A 174 -31.01 -29.65 17.06
CA GLU A 174 -31.77 -28.85 18.01
C GLU A 174 -30.91 -27.82 18.75
N SER A 175 -29.63 -28.13 19.04
CA SER A 175 -28.66 -27.20 19.62
C SER A 175 -27.77 -26.52 18.58
N PHE A 176 -28.34 -26.11 17.44
CA PHE A 176 -27.58 -25.68 16.25
C PHE A 176 -26.52 -24.60 16.55
N PHE A 177 -26.86 -23.59 17.36
CA PHE A 177 -25.97 -22.51 17.74
C PHE A 177 -25.35 -22.67 19.15
N GLU A 178 -25.09 -23.90 19.62
CA GLU A 178 -24.48 -24.17 20.94
C GLU A 178 -23.15 -23.42 21.13
N GLY A 179 -22.31 -23.32 20.10
CA GLY A 179 -21.06 -22.54 20.12
C GLY A 179 -21.24 -21.02 20.06
N GLY A 180 -22.48 -20.52 19.93
CA GLY A 180 -22.79 -19.11 19.73
C GLY A 180 -22.24 -18.53 18.43
N PHE A 181 -22.47 -17.23 18.23
CA PHE A 181 -22.02 -16.53 17.02
C PHE A 181 -20.49 -16.45 16.91
N GLY A 182 -19.78 -16.27 18.04
CA GLY A 182 -18.32 -16.27 18.10
C GLY A 182 -17.72 -17.62 17.68
N GLY A 183 -18.30 -18.74 18.18
CA GLY A 183 -17.89 -20.08 17.77
C GLY A 183 -18.13 -20.37 16.29
N LEU A 184 -19.24 -19.89 15.72
CA LEU A 184 -19.52 -19.97 14.30
C LEU A 184 -18.46 -19.24 13.46
N LEU A 185 -18.13 -17.97 13.80
CA LEU A 185 -17.11 -17.20 13.10
C LEU A 185 -15.71 -17.81 13.25
N ALA A 186 -15.38 -18.30 14.45
CA ALA A 186 -14.11 -18.99 14.69
C ALA A 186 -13.99 -20.25 13.83
N ALA A 187 -15.04 -21.08 13.78
CA ALA A 187 -15.10 -22.26 12.93
C ALA A 187 -15.03 -21.89 11.43
N THR A 188 -15.72 -20.82 11.01
CA THR A 188 -15.66 -20.29 9.65
C THR A 188 -14.22 -19.94 9.25
N GLY A 189 -13.53 -19.19 10.10
CA GLY A 189 -12.12 -18.88 9.91
C GLY A 189 -11.24 -20.13 9.92
N PHE A 190 -11.50 -21.07 10.81
CA PHE A 190 -10.74 -22.33 10.93
C PHE A 190 -10.82 -23.19 9.65
N VAL A 191 -12.02 -23.35 9.07
CA VAL A 191 -12.20 -24.17 7.85
C VAL A 191 -11.83 -23.43 6.56
N TYR A 192 -11.44 -22.16 6.62
CA TYR A 192 -11.13 -21.34 5.47
C TYR A 192 -10.01 -21.91 4.59
N VAL A 193 -9.02 -22.59 5.20
CA VAL A 193 -7.93 -23.28 4.49
C VAL A 193 -8.43 -24.37 3.55
N SER A 194 -9.63 -24.93 3.76
CA SER A 194 -10.24 -25.92 2.89
C SER A 194 -10.41 -25.39 1.47
N TYR A 195 -10.73 -24.12 1.33
CA TYR A 195 -10.95 -23.44 0.06
C TYR A 195 -9.67 -22.90 -0.61
N ALA A 196 -8.50 -23.06 0.05
CA ALA A 196 -7.23 -22.56 -0.48
C ALA A 196 -6.89 -23.12 -1.89
N GLY A 197 -7.45 -24.26 -2.25
CA GLY A 197 -7.27 -24.90 -3.57
C GLY A 197 -7.81 -24.10 -4.75
N VAL A 198 -8.81 -23.22 -4.55
CA VAL A 198 -9.38 -22.38 -5.62
C VAL A 198 -8.30 -21.55 -6.32
N THR A 199 -7.26 -21.16 -5.62
CA THR A 199 -6.17 -20.36 -6.19
C THR A 199 -5.28 -21.11 -7.18
N LYS A 200 -5.40 -22.43 -7.26
CA LYS A 200 -4.53 -23.26 -8.09
C LYS A 200 -4.77 -23.08 -9.59
N VAL A 201 -6.00 -22.76 -9.99
CA VAL A 201 -6.34 -22.45 -11.39
C VAL A 201 -5.46 -21.33 -11.95
N ALA A 202 -5.26 -20.27 -11.19
CA ALA A 202 -4.43 -19.15 -11.64
C ALA A 202 -2.92 -19.46 -11.70
N SER A 203 -2.45 -20.52 -11.03
CA SER A 203 -1.03 -20.93 -11.14
C SER A 203 -0.75 -21.77 -12.40
N VAL A 204 -1.79 -22.21 -13.09
CA VAL A 204 -1.73 -22.96 -14.37
C VAL A 204 -2.41 -22.20 -15.51
N ALA A 205 -2.65 -20.89 -15.33
CA ALA A 205 -3.40 -20.06 -16.28
C ALA A 205 -2.79 -20.07 -17.70
N GLU A 206 -1.47 -20.19 -17.82
CA GLU A 206 -0.76 -20.26 -19.10
C GLU A 206 -1.08 -21.52 -19.91
N GLU A 207 -1.43 -22.63 -19.22
CA GLU A 207 -1.71 -23.94 -19.82
C GLU A 207 -3.21 -24.11 -20.14
N VAL A 208 -4.06 -23.15 -19.76
CA VAL A 208 -5.52 -23.22 -19.91
C VAL A 208 -5.94 -22.89 -21.34
N GLU A 209 -6.73 -23.76 -21.95
CA GLU A 209 -7.42 -23.47 -23.22
C GLU A 209 -8.51 -22.42 -23.00
N ASN A 210 -8.65 -21.46 -23.93
CA ASN A 210 -9.63 -20.38 -23.86
C ASN A 210 -9.67 -19.74 -22.44
N PRO A 211 -8.57 -19.11 -21.99
CA PRO A 211 -8.42 -18.60 -20.62
C PRO A 211 -9.53 -17.64 -20.22
N ASP A 212 -10.01 -16.82 -21.16
CA ASP A 212 -11.07 -15.84 -20.98
C ASP A 212 -12.38 -16.42 -20.43
N ARG A 213 -12.66 -17.67 -20.80
CA ARG A 213 -13.87 -18.39 -20.39
C ARG A 213 -13.58 -19.43 -19.31
N ASN A 214 -12.53 -20.23 -19.50
CA ASN A 214 -12.28 -21.41 -18.68
C ASN A 214 -11.68 -21.06 -17.31
N ILE A 215 -10.97 -19.92 -17.17
CA ILE A 215 -10.46 -19.46 -15.87
C ILE A 215 -11.59 -19.00 -14.95
N PRO A 216 -12.48 -18.07 -15.34
CA PRO A 216 -13.59 -17.66 -14.48
C PRO A 216 -14.54 -18.83 -14.14
N LEU A 217 -14.93 -19.64 -15.13
CA LEU A 217 -15.79 -20.80 -14.91
C LEU A 217 -15.11 -21.85 -14.01
N GLY A 218 -13.81 -22.05 -14.18
CA GLY A 218 -13.04 -22.97 -13.35
C GLY A 218 -12.96 -22.53 -11.89
N LEU A 219 -12.70 -21.24 -11.63
CA LEU A 219 -12.60 -20.69 -10.28
C LEU A 219 -13.97 -20.65 -9.57
N ILE A 220 -14.97 -20.03 -10.19
CA ILE A 220 -16.29 -19.85 -9.59
C ILE A 220 -17.05 -21.17 -9.53
N GLY A 221 -17.02 -21.95 -10.62
CA GLY A 221 -17.70 -23.25 -10.69
C GLY A 221 -17.14 -24.28 -9.71
N SER A 222 -15.81 -24.38 -9.60
CA SER A 222 -15.18 -25.27 -8.62
C SER A 222 -15.46 -24.84 -7.17
N LEU A 223 -15.46 -23.53 -6.88
CA LEU A 223 -15.80 -23.00 -5.55
C LEU A 223 -17.25 -23.34 -5.19
N GLY A 224 -18.19 -23.04 -6.08
CA GLY A 224 -19.62 -23.31 -5.85
C GLY A 224 -19.90 -24.80 -5.66
N PHE A 225 -19.35 -25.66 -6.53
CA PHE A 225 -19.46 -27.10 -6.42
C PHE A 225 -18.87 -27.63 -5.10
N THR A 226 -17.65 -27.20 -4.75
CA THR A 226 -16.98 -27.65 -3.52
C THR A 226 -17.71 -27.16 -2.27
N THR A 227 -18.24 -25.93 -2.27
CA THR A 227 -19.05 -25.42 -1.15
C THR A 227 -20.29 -26.28 -0.93
N LEU A 228 -21.01 -26.61 -2.03
CA LEU A 228 -22.18 -27.47 -1.94
C LEU A 228 -21.81 -28.87 -1.42
N LEU A 229 -20.74 -29.47 -1.96
CA LEU A 229 -20.24 -30.76 -1.51
C LEU A 229 -19.88 -30.76 -0.01
N TYR A 230 -19.20 -29.74 0.45
CA TYR A 230 -18.84 -29.58 1.87
C TYR A 230 -20.08 -29.47 2.76
N VAL A 231 -21.03 -28.61 2.38
CA VAL A 231 -22.30 -28.49 3.13
C VAL A 231 -23.03 -29.83 3.21
N LEU A 232 -23.11 -30.58 2.11
CA LEU A 232 -23.78 -31.89 2.08
C LEU A 232 -23.06 -32.91 2.98
N VAL A 233 -21.76 -33.09 2.82
CA VAL A 233 -20.98 -34.07 3.57
C VAL A 233 -20.97 -33.72 5.07
N VAL A 234 -20.76 -32.44 5.42
CA VAL A 234 -20.76 -32.01 6.82
C VAL A 234 -22.15 -32.13 7.47
N THR A 235 -23.23 -31.89 6.69
CA THR A 235 -24.61 -32.14 7.16
C THR A 235 -24.82 -33.62 7.50
N VAL A 236 -24.33 -34.53 6.64
CA VAL A 236 -24.39 -35.98 6.92
C VAL A 236 -23.55 -36.34 8.15
N ILE A 237 -22.33 -35.82 8.26
CA ILE A 237 -21.47 -36.08 9.43
C ILE A 237 -22.16 -35.65 10.73
N VAL A 238 -22.69 -34.40 10.80
CA VAL A 238 -23.38 -33.88 11.99
C VAL A 238 -24.68 -34.62 12.28
N GLY A 239 -25.42 -34.98 11.22
CA GLY A 239 -26.73 -35.61 11.34
C GLY A 239 -26.68 -37.12 11.60
N ALA A 240 -25.60 -37.81 11.22
CA ALA A 240 -25.50 -39.29 11.34
C ALA A 240 -24.88 -39.76 12.66
N ALA A 241 -24.07 -38.96 13.38
CA ALA A 241 -23.49 -39.36 14.62
C ALA A 241 -23.54 -38.22 15.68
N PRO A 242 -23.52 -38.55 17.02
CA PRO A 242 -23.49 -37.51 18.04
C PRO A 242 -22.29 -36.59 17.95
N THR A 243 -22.52 -35.27 18.02
CA THR A 243 -21.47 -34.25 17.91
C THR A 243 -20.34 -34.46 18.94
N ALA A 244 -20.67 -34.89 20.18
CA ALA A 244 -19.71 -35.15 21.22
C ALA A 244 -18.73 -36.30 20.92
N GLU A 245 -19.17 -37.32 20.21
CA GLU A 245 -18.31 -38.43 19.76
C GLU A 245 -17.41 -38.02 18.60
N LEU A 246 -17.97 -37.32 17.65
CA LEU A 246 -17.23 -36.87 16.43
C LEU A 246 -16.24 -35.76 16.70
N ALA A 247 -16.53 -34.83 17.61
CA ALA A 247 -15.66 -33.71 17.94
C ALA A 247 -14.26 -34.10 18.43
N GLY A 248 -14.08 -35.34 18.88
CA GLY A 248 -12.78 -35.91 19.26
C GLY A 248 -12.11 -36.77 18.19
N SER A 249 -12.83 -37.10 17.13
CA SER A 249 -12.37 -38.06 16.10
C SER A 249 -11.28 -37.48 15.19
N SER A 250 -10.29 -38.30 14.87
CA SER A 250 -9.29 -38.04 13.84
C SER A 250 -9.72 -38.54 12.43
N THR A 251 -10.82 -39.33 12.37
CA THR A 251 -11.33 -39.98 11.16
C THR A 251 -12.85 -39.84 11.01
N PRO A 252 -13.44 -38.63 11.13
CA PRO A 252 -14.88 -38.45 11.30
C PRO A 252 -15.73 -39.01 10.14
N VAL A 253 -15.21 -39.00 8.90
CA VAL A 253 -15.92 -39.57 7.76
C VAL A 253 -15.94 -41.10 7.81
N ALA A 254 -14.84 -41.70 8.27
CA ALA A 254 -14.78 -43.19 8.41
C ALA A 254 -15.66 -43.66 9.56
N ASP A 255 -15.72 -42.93 10.69
CA ASP A 255 -16.53 -43.24 11.86
C ASP A 255 -18.04 -43.24 11.49
N VAL A 256 -18.48 -42.23 10.75
CA VAL A 256 -19.87 -42.17 10.25
C VAL A 256 -20.11 -43.26 9.22
N ALA A 257 -19.13 -43.55 8.33
CA ALA A 257 -19.24 -44.60 7.37
C ALA A 257 -19.37 -45.99 8.00
N ASP A 258 -18.66 -46.21 9.14
CA ASP A 258 -18.72 -47.47 9.90
C ASP A 258 -20.10 -47.73 10.51
N SER A 259 -20.77 -46.67 10.96
CA SER A 259 -22.11 -46.74 11.56
C SER A 259 -23.24 -46.84 10.53
N SER A 260 -23.05 -46.25 9.32
CA SER A 260 -24.10 -46.05 8.31
C SER A 260 -23.99 -46.90 7.08
N LEU A 261 -22.77 -47.38 6.72
CA LEU A 261 -22.50 -48.10 5.51
C LEU A 261 -22.19 -49.58 5.78
N ILE A 262 -22.38 -50.41 4.78
CA ILE A 262 -21.89 -51.79 4.82
C ILE A 262 -20.35 -51.81 4.86
N GLN A 263 -19.76 -52.88 5.40
CA GLN A 263 -18.31 -53.04 5.60
C GLN A 263 -17.43 -52.66 4.37
N TRP A 264 -17.84 -52.95 3.16
CA TRP A 264 -17.14 -52.52 1.94
C TRP A 264 -17.21 -51.01 1.70
N GLY A 265 -18.28 -50.36 2.15
CA GLY A 265 -18.43 -48.88 2.04
C GLY A 265 -17.41 -48.13 2.86
N VAL A 266 -17.12 -48.61 4.07
CA VAL A 266 -16.06 -48.04 4.95
C VAL A 266 -14.69 -48.12 4.24
N LEU A 267 -14.35 -49.27 3.70
CA LEU A 267 -13.08 -49.45 2.97
C LEU A 267 -12.95 -48.48 1.80
N VAL A 268 -14.01 -48.31 0.99
CA VAL A 268 -14.03 -47.38 -0.14
C VAL A 268 -13.79 -45.95 0.33
N VAL A 269 -14.45 -45.51 1.42
CA VAL A 269 -14.28 -44.19 1.99
C VAL A 269 -12.86 -43.96 2.56
N VAL A 270 -12.31 -44.96 3.24
CA VAL A 270 -10.93 -44.88 3.82
C VAL A 270 -9.90 -44.82 2.68
N VAL A 271 -10.02 -45.64 1.64
CA VAL A 271 -9.11 -45.60 0.47
C VAL A 271 -9.22 -44.26 -0.25
N ALA A 272 -10.44 -43.74 -0.44
CA ALA A 272 -10.65 -42.45 -1.07
C ALA A 272 -10.04 -41.31 -0.24
N ALA A 273 -10.16 -41.33 1.12
CA ALA A 273 -9.56 -40.41 2.03
C ALA A 273 -8.02 -40.41 1.91
N ILE A 274 -7.40 -41.59 1.92
CA ILE A 274 -5.94 -41.75 1.79
C ILE A 274 -5.46 -41.15 0.45
N LEU A 275 -6.11 -41.49 -0.65
CA LEU A 275 -5.75 -40.95 -1.96
C LEU A 275 -5.92 -39.44 -2.05
N ALA A 276 -7.02 -38.91 -1.52
CA ALA A 276 -7.29 -37.47 -1.51
C ALA A 276 -6.26 -36.73 -0.67
N LEU A 277 -5.91 -37.21 0.52
CA LEU A 277 -4.99 -36.57 1.46
C LEU A 277 -3.54 -36.59 0.94
N ILE A 278 -3.08 -37.73 0.39
CA ILE A 278 -1.77 -37.84 -0.26
C ILE A 278 -1.69 -36.89 -1.47
N SER A 279 -2.74 -36.90 -2.33
CA SER A 279 -2.82 -35.99 -3.47
C SER A 279 -2.79 -34.50 -3.04
N THR A 280 -3.53 -34.16 -1.98
CA THR A 280 -3.54 -32.78 -1.41
C THR A 280 -2.18 -32.40 -0.85
N ALA A 281 -1.49 -33.30 -0.16
CA ALA A 281 -0.16 -33.07 0.39
C ALA A 281 0.87 -32.84 -0.72
N ASN A 282 0.87 -33.69 -1.74
CA ASN A 282 1.73 -33.56 -2.92
C ASN A 282 1.47 -32.24 -3.65
N ALA A 283 0.20 -31.90 -3.87
CA ALA A 283 -0.20 -30.67 -4.49
C ALA A 283 0.20 -29.43 -3.64
N GLY A 284 0.14 -29.57 -2.30
CA GLY A 284 0.61 -28.56 -1.36
C GLY A 284 2.11 -28.29 -1.49
N LEU A 285 2.94 -29.35 -1.43
CA LEU A 285 4.39 -29.28 -1.57
C LEU A 285 4.80 -28.66 -2.91
N LEU A 286 4.26 -29.18 -4.02
CA LEU A 286 4.58 -28.73 -5.38
C LEU A 286 4.17 -27.27 -5.61
N SER A 287 2.96 -26.90 -5.17
CA SER A 287 2.51 -25.51 -5.34
C SER A 287 3.26 -24.54 -4.42
N ALA A 288 3.52 -24.94 -3.17
CA ALA A 288 4.26 -24.10 -2.22
C ALA A 288 5.69 -23.84 -2.72
N SER A 289 6.41 -24.86 -3.21
CA SER A 289 7.79 -24.67 -3.69
C SER A 289 7.93 -23.71 -4.87
N ARG A 290 6.87 -23.50 -5.63
CA ARG A 290 6.86 -22.53 -6.74
C ARG A 290 6.96 -21.08 -6.27
N TYR A 291 6.57 -20.76 -5.02
CA TYR A 291 6.62 -19.37 -4.51
C TYR A 291 8.05 -18.91 -4.23
N PRO A 292 8.90 -19.60 -3.43
CA PRO A 292 10.30 -19.24 -3.28
C PRO A 292 11.04 -19.19 -4.62
N PHE A 293 10.76 -20.13 -5.54
CA PHE A 293 11.30 -20.14 -6.89
C PHE A 293 10.94 -18.88 -7.69
N ALA A 294 9.65 -18.53 -7.74
CA ALA A 294 9.19 -17.37 -8.49
C ALA A 294 9.65 -16.05 -7.85
N MET A 295 9.61 -15.96 -6.51
CA MET A 295 10.14 -14.79 -5.77
C MET A 295 11.64 -14.58 -6.03
N SER A 296 12.41 -15.65 -6.19
CA SER A 296 13.83 -15.55 -6.53
C SER A 296 14.04 -14.97 -7.94
N ARG A 297 13.29 -15.45 -8.93
CA ARG A 297 13.30 -14.91 -10.30
C ARG A 297 12.94 -13.42 -10.34
N ASP A 298 12.06 -12.99 -9.43
CA ASP A 298 11.63 -11.60 -9.28
C ASP A 298 12.52 -10.78 -8.34
N GLN A 299 13.69 -11.34 -7.92
CA GLN A 299 14.66 -10.72 -7.02
C GLN A 299 14.13 -10.40 -5.61
N LEU A 300 12.99 -11.01 -5.22
CA LEU A 300 12.41 -10.90 -3.88
C LEU A 300 12.94 -11.95 -2.90
N ALA A 301 13.62 -12.99 -3.41
CA ALA A 301 14.25 -14.07 -2.64
C ALA A 301 15.64 -14.38 -3.20
N PRO A 302 16.51 -15.11 -2.45
CA PRO A 302 17.89 -15.40 -2.87
C PRO A 302 17.94 -16.23 -4.15
N GLU A 303 18.92 -15.90 -5.03
CA GLU A 303 19.12 -16.50 -6.36
C GLU A 303 19.27 -18.03 -6.36
N PHE A 304 19.80 -18.63 -5.30
CA PHE A 304 19.96 -20.09 -5.23
C PHE A 304 18.61 -20.83 -5.28
N LEU A 305 17.48 -20.17 -5.02
CA LEU A 305 16.13 -20.75 -5.06
C LEU A 305 15.55 -20.86 -6.49
N GLU A 306 16.08 -20.09 -7.45
CA GLU A 306 15.67 -20.18 -8.86
C GLU A 306 16.44 -21.23 -9.66
N HIS A 307 17.42 -21.89 -9.04
CA HIS A 307 18.22 -22.90 -9.73
C HIS A 307 17.39 -24.14 -10.03
N VAL A 308 17.30 -24.45 -11.32
CA VAL A 308 16.67 -25.69 -11.84
C VAL A 308 17.77 -26.71 -12.06
N SER A 309 17.58 -27.93 -11.55
CA SER A 309 18.55 -29.02 -11.70
C SER A 309 18.60 -29.50 -13.15
N ASP A 310 19.77 -29.50 -13.77
CA ASP A 310 20.00 -30.00 -15.13
C ASP A 310 19.62 -31.50 -15.31
N ARG A 311 19.62 -32.27 -14.21
CA ARG A 311 19.37 -33.69 -14.22
C ARG A 311 17.87 -34.04 -14.13
N PHE A 312 17.09 -33.24 -13.38
CA PHE A 312 15.72 -33.55 -12.99
C PHE A 312 14.69 -32.54 -13.50
N ASP A 313 15.12 -31.45 -14.13
CA ASP A 313 14.28 -30.35 -14.59
C ASP A 313 13.35 -29.80 -13.47
N THR A 314 13.85 -29.80 -12.23
CA THR A 314 13.08 -29.34 -11.05
C THR A 314 13.83 -28.30 -10.24
N PRO A 315 13.13 -27.36 -9.58
CA PRO A 315 13.73 -26.37 -8.67
C PRO A 315 14.07 -27.03 -7.31
N THR A 316 15.15 -27.82 -7.30
CA THR A 316 15.51 -28.68 -6.17
C THR A 316 15.68 -27.91 -4.85
N SER A 317 16.30 -26.72 -4.88
CA SER A 317 16.50 -25.89 -3.70
C SER A 317 15.17 -25.42 -3.09
N ALA A 318 14.24 -24.95 -3.91
CA ALA A 318 12.92 -24.52 -3.46
C ALA A 318 12.06 -25.67 -2.93
N ILE A 319 12.12 -26.85 -3.59
CA ILE A 319 11.43 -28.06 -3.13
C ILE A 319 12.01 -28.55 -1.80
N THR A 320 13.34 -28.57 -1.65
CA THR A 320 14.02 -29.01 -0.41
C THR A 320 13.68 -28.07 0.75
N LEU A 321 13.74 -26.74 0.54
CA LEU A 321 13.38 -25.74 1.56
C LEU A 321 11.93 -25.92 2.00
N THR A 322 11.00 -26.04 1.06
CA THR A 322 9.56 -26.21 1.35
C THR A 322 9.31 -27.53 2.06
N GLY A 323 9.95 -28.62 1.61
CA GLY A 323 9.88 -29.93 2.24
C GLY A 323 10.42 -29.93 3.68
N ALA A 324 11.54 -29.27 3.93
CA ALA A 324 12.09 -29.12 5.26
C ALA A 324 11.12 -28.38 6.20
N VAL A 325 10.54 -27.29 5.72
CA VAL A 325 9.50 -26.55 6.49
C VAL A 325 8.31 -27.46 6.81
N MET A 326 7.81 -28.22 5.84
CA MET A 326 6.71 -29.16 6.08
C MET A 326 7.08 -30.25 7.08
N LEU A 327 8.28 -30.82 7.02
CA LEU A 327 8.75 -31.82 7.98
C LEU A 327 8.81 -31.26 9.41
N VAL A 328 9.31 -30.04 9.56
CA VAL A 328 9.35 -29.35 10.86
C VAL A 328 7.92 -29.12 11.39
N MET A 329 6.99 -28.69 10.54
CA MET A 329 5.59 -28.51 10.92
C MET A 329 4.97 -29.83 11.39
N ILE A 330 5.15 -30.93 10.65
CA ILE A 330 4.61 -32.24 10.99
C ILE A 330 5.20 -32.75 12.32
N ALA A 331 6.49 -32.48 12.57
CA ALA A 331 7.17 -32.96 13.77
C ALA A 331 6.82 -32.20 15.06
N PHE A 332 6.58 -30.88 14.95
CA PHE A 332 6.55 -30.01 16.13
C PHE A 332 5.27 -29.21 16.32
N VAL A 333 4.41 -29.07 15.31
CA VAL A 333 3.21 -28.20 15.40
C VAL A 333 1.95 -29.06 15.55
N PRO A 334 1.10 -28.80 16.55
CA PRO A 334 -0.18 -29.48 16.72
C PRO A 334 -1.09 -29.28 15.50
N ILE A 335 -1.92 -30.28 15.17
CA ILE A 335 -2.80 -30.27 13.99
C ILE A 335 -3.77 -29.07 14.00
N ASP A 336 -4.30 -28.70 15.18
CA ASP A 336 -5.19 -27.54 15.32
C ASP A 336 -4.50 -26.24 14.95
N ASP A 337 -3.24 -26.07 15.37
CA ASP A 337 -2.44 -24.86 15.08
C ASP A 337 -1.98 -24.82 13.61
N ILE A 338 -1.67 -25.99 13.02
CA ILE A 338 -1.41 -26.11 11.57
C ILE A 338 -2.61 -25.61 10.78
N ALA A 339 -3.83 -26.02 11.13
CA ALA A 339 -5.04 -25.60 10.46
C ALA A 339 -5.34 -24.10 10.66
N LYS A 340 -5.20 -23.60 11.89
CA LYS A 340 -5.41 -22.19 12.24
C LYS A 340 -4.44 -21.26 11.49
N LEU A 341 -3.15 -21.56 11.52
CA LEU A 341 -2.12 -20.77 10.84
C LEU A 341 -2.27 -20.82 9.32
N GLY A 342 -2.55 -22.01 8.77
CA GLY A 342 -2.82 -22.17 7.33
C GLY A 342 -4.02 -21.33 6.88
N SER A 343 -5.08 -21.27 7.67
CA SER A 343 -6.26 -20.44 7.42
C SER A 343 -5.95 -18.95 7.55
N ALA A 344 -5.26 -18.53 8.63
CA ALA A 344 -4.93 -17.12 8.85
C ALA A 344 -4.08 -16.53 7.73
N PHE A 345 -3.05 -17.26 7.30
CA PHE A 345 -2.21 -16.83 6.17
C PHE A 345 -3.00 -16.77 4.87
N LYS A 346 -3.95 -17.69 4.67
CA LYS A 346 -4.80 -17.68 3.49
C LYS A 346 -5.77 -16.52 3.47
N ILE A 347 -6.40 -16.20 4.60
CA ILE A 347 -7.27 -15.05 4.77
C ILE A 347 -6.49 -13.76 4.46
N LEU A 348 -5.28 -13.60 5.03
CA LEU A 348 -4.42 -12.45 4.78
C LEU A 348 -4.13 -12.26 3.28
N VAL A 349 -3.74 -13.33 2.59
CA VAL A 349 -3.46 -13.29 1.15
C VAL A 349 -4.72 -12.94 0.35
N PHE A 350 -5.89 -13.44 0.74
CA PHE A 350 -7.14 -13.14 0.04
C PHE A 350 -7.61 -11.69 0.27
N ILE A 351 -7.35 -11.12 1.45
CA ILE A 351 -7.50 -9.68 1.69
C ILE A 351 -6.64 -8.90 0.69
N LEU A 352 -5.35 -9.24 0.56
CA LEU A 352 -4.44 -8.56 -0.37
C LEU A 352 -4.84 -8.74 -1.84
N VAL A 353 -5.40 -9.88 -2.23
CA VAL A 353 -5.94 -10.11 -3.59
C VAL A 353 -7.09 -9.15 -3.91
N ASN A 354 -8.02 -8.96 -2.96
CA ASN A 354 -9.13 -8.02 -3.13
C ASN A 354 -8.63 -6.57 -3.25
N VAL A 355 -7.65 -6.19 -2.42
CA VAL A 355 -7.04 -4.84 -2.49
C VAL A 355 -6.25 -4.66 -3.79
N ALA A 356 -5.56 -5.69 -4.27
CA ALA A 356 -4.82 -5.62 -5.54
C ALA A 356 -5.75 -5.38 -6.75
N LEU A 357 -6.95 -6.01 -6.77
CA LEU A 357 -7.94 -5.72 -7.82
C LEU A 357 -8.38 -4.25 -7.77
N VAL A 358 -8.64 -3.72 -6.58
CA VAL A 358 -8.96 -2.29 -6.43
C VAL A 358 -7.84 -1.43 -7.00
N ALA A 359 -6.58 -1.76 -6.73
CA ALA A 359 -5.44 -1.04 -7.28
C ALA A 359 -5.42 -1.06 -8.82
N PHE A 360 -5.69 -2.20 -9.47
CA PHE A 360 -5.76 -2.29 -10.93
C PHE A 360 -6.93 -1.50 -11.52
N ARG A 361 -8.11 -1.59 -10.91
CA ARG A 361 -9.31 -0.87 -11.39
C ARG A 361 -9.19 0.64 -11.24
N GLU A 362 -8.61 1.08 -10.13
CA GLU A 362 -8.43 2.50 -9.83
C GLU A 362 -7.17 3.09 -10.47
N GLY A 363 -6.24 2.24 -10.92
CA GLY A 363 -5.01 2.64 -11.60
C GLY A 363 -5.19 3.02 -13.07
N ASN A 364 -6.36 2.77 -13.63
CA ASN A 364 -6.77 3.15 -15.00
C ASN A 364 -5.69 2.89 -16.07
N LEU A 365 -5.01 1.73 -15.99
CA LEU A 365 -3.97 1.37 -16.94
C LEU A 365 -4.58 0.93 -18.27
N ASP A 366 -4.14 1.51 -19.39
CA ASP A 366 -4.54 1.12 -20.73
C ASP A 366 -4.24 -0.34 -21.07
N THR A 367 -3.23 -0.91 -20.39
CA THR A 367 -2.81 -2.31 -20.56
C THR A 367 -3.64 -3.30 -19.74
N TYR A 368 -4.51 -2.84 -18.83
CA TYR A 368 -5.38 -3.69 -18.02
C TYR A 368 -6.76 -3.85 -18.67
N ASP A 369 -6.87 -4.83 -19.57
CA ASP A 369 -8.12 -5.15 -20.26
C ASP A 369 -8.56 -6.61 -19.96
N PRO A 370 -9.24 -6.86 -18.80
CA PRO A 370 -9.74 -8.17 -18.44
C PRO A 370 -10.97 -8.55 -19.28
N SER A 371 -10.99 -9.76 -19.82
CA SER A 371 -12.17 -10.31 -20.52
C SER A 371 -13.31 -10.68 -19.56
N PHE A 372 -13.00 -10.94 -18.29
CA PHE A 372 -13.98 -11.10 -17.22
C PHE A 372 -13.84 -9.97 -16.21
N ARG A 373 -14.94 -9.25 -15.93
CA ARG A 373 -14.99 -8.20 -14.91
C ARG A 373 -15.96 -8.60 -13.80
N ASP A 374 -15.55 -8.39 -12.53
CA ASP A 374 -16.44 -8.62 -11.38
C ASP A 374 -17.66 -7.67 -11.46
N PRO A 375 -18.88 -8.23 -11.55
CA PRO A 375 -20.10 -7.43 -11.74
C PRO A 375 -20.51 -6.62 -10.50
N PHE A 376 -20.02 -6.95 -9.33
CA PHE A 376 -20.37 -6.32 -8.05
C PHE A 376 -19.27 -5.43 -7.46
N TYR A 377 -18.26 -5.10 -8.26
CA TYR A 377 -17.21 -4.15 -7.83
C TYR A 377 -17.81 -2.81 -7.42
N PRO A 378 -17.34 -2.12 -6.35
CA PRO A 378 -16.28 -2.53 -5.40
C PRO A 378 -16.79 -3.29 -4.18
N TRP A 379 -18.07 -3.60 -4.09
CA TRP A 379 -18.71 -4.14 -2.90
C TRP A 379 -18.24 -5.56 -2.54
N THR A 380 -17.97 -6.38 -3.53
CA THR A 380 -17.38 -7.71 -3.32
C THR A 380 -16.02 -7.63 -2.65
N GLN A 381 -15.16 -6.71 -3.08
CA GLN A 381 -13.82 -6.54 -2.50
C GLN A 381 -13.91 -6.01 -1.06
N ALA A 382 -14.77 -5.02 -0.82
CA ALA A 382 -15.02 -4.51 0.53
C ALA A 382 -15.55 -5.61 1.47
N PHE A 383 -16.50 -6.43 1.00
CA PHE A 383 -17.02 -7.57 1.75
C PHE A 383 -15.93 -8.60 2.06
N GLY A 384 -15.07 -8.94 1.09
CA GLY A 384 -13.97 -9.88 1.26
C GLY A 384 -12.90 -9.38 2.23
N VAL A 385 -12.55 -8.10 2.19
CA VAL A 385 -11.59 -7.48 3.10
C VAL A 385 -12.15 -7.42 4.53
N ILE A 386 -13.33 -6.86 4.71
CA ILE A 386 -13.97 -6.73 6.04
C ILE A 386 -14.24 -8.10 6.64
N GLY A 387 -14.82 -9.02 5.86
CA GLY A 387 -15.08 -10.39 6.31
C GLY A 387 -13.80 -11.14 6.70
N GLY A 388 -12.74 -11.00 5.92
CA GLY A 388 -11.43 -11.57 6.26
C GLY A 388 -10.84 -11.02 7.55
N LEU A 389 -10.90 -9.70 7.76
CA LEU A 389 -10.44 -9.08 9.01
C LEU A 389 -11.27 -9.55 10.22
N VAL A 390 -12.59 -9.63 10.08
CA VAL A 390 -13.47 -10.16 11.15
C VAL A 390 -13.10 -11.60 11.49
N LEU A 391 -12.91 -12.47 10.48
CA LEU A 391 -12.52 -13.86 10.74
C LEU A 391 -11.18 -13.96 11.48
N LEU A 392 -10.16 -13.19 11.09
CA LEU A 392 -8.86 -13.19 11.77
C LEU A 392 -8.98 -12.85 13.26
N THR A 393 -9.84 -11.90 13.63
CA THR A 393 -10.03 -11.51 15.02
C THR A 393 -10.76 -12.57 15.86
N GLN A 394 -11.58 -13.44 15.23
CA GLN A 394 -12.37 -14.47 15.92
C GLN A 394 -11.65 -15.82 16.05
N MET A 395 -10.54 -16.02 15.35
CA MET A 395 -9.80 -17.30 15.37
C MET A 395 -8.90 -17.48 16.60
N GLY A 396 -8.80 -16.49 17.49
CA GLY A 396 -7.95 -16.51 18.68
C GLY A 396 -6.56 -15.90 18.46
N THR A 397 -5.70 -16.02 19.48
CA THR A 397 -4.39 -15.33 19.50
C THR A 397 -3.34 -15.95 18.58
N VAL A 398 -3.30 -17.27 18.42
CA VAL A 398 -2.31 -17.97 17.59
C VAL A 398 -2.34 -17.51 16.13
N PRO A 399 -3.51 -17.45 15.46
CA PRO A 399 -3.60 -16.94 14.09
C PRO A 399 -3.21 -15.47 13.95
N LEU A 400 -3.60 -14.62 14.91
CA LEU A 400 -3.24 -13.19 14.91
C LEU A 400 -1.73 -12.98 15.03
N VAL A 401 -1.10 -13.69 15.97
CA VAL A 401 0.37 -13.64 16.14
C VAL A 401 1.07 -14.19 14.91
N GLY A 402 0.58 -15.29 14.33
CA GLY A 402 1.10 -15.85 13.08
C GLY A 402 1.03 -14.87 11.91
N ALA A 403 -0.13 -14.20 11.74
CA ALA A 403 -0.30 -13.17 10.71
C ALA A 403 0.65 -11.98 10.94
N ALA A 404 0.79 -11.51 12.19
CA ALA A 404 1.71 -10.45 12.55
C ALA A 404 3.18 -10.83 12.28
N ILE A 405 3.57 -12.07 12.55
CA ILE A 405 4.92 -12.57 12.25
C ILE A 405 5.18 -12.57 10.74
N ILE A 406 4.22 -13.02 9.91
CA ILE A 406 4.38 -13.01 8.45
C ILE A 406 4.48 -11.57 7.91
N ILE A 407 3.64 -10.67 8.38
CA ILE A 407 3.66 -9.26 7.94
C ILE A 407 5.00 -8.62 8.36
N SER A 408 5.38 -8.73 9.63
CA SER A 408 6.61 -8.14 10.15
C SER A 408 7.85 -8.79 9.54
N GLY A 409 7.87 -10.11 9.41
CA GLY A 409 8.95 -10.86 8.77
C GLY A 409 9.10 -10.50 7.29
N GLY A 410 8.00 -10.38 6.55
CA GLY A 410 7.99 -9.94 5.16
C GLY A 410 8.47 -8.49 5.01
N PHE A 411 8.07 -7.60 5.92
CA PHE A 411 8.53 -6.22 5.96
C PHE A 411 10.05 -6.12 6.24
N VAL A 412 10.54 -6.81 7.26
CA VAL A 412 11.98 -6.86 7.59
C VAL A 412 12.79 -7.47 6.44
N TRP A 413 12.28 -8.56 5.85
CA TRP A 413 12.92 -9.18 4.68
C TRP A 413 12.97 -8.22 3.48
N TYR A 414 11.89 -7.53 3.20
CA TYR A 414 11.85 -6.53 2.13
C TYR A 414 12.87 -5.43 2.36
N LEU A 415 12.93 -4.83 3.55
CA LEU A 415 13.88 -3.78 3.87
C LEU A 415 15.34 -4.25 3.81
N GLY A 416 15.62 -5.46 4.31
CA GLY A 416 16.99 -5.99 4.41
C GLY A 416 17.51 -6.60 3.11
N TYR A 417 16.63 -7.13 2.27
CA TYR A 417 17.04 -7.88 1.07
C TYR A 417 16.48 -7.31 -0.24
N ALA A 418 15.14 -7.19 -0.36
CA ALA A 418 14.51 -6.94 -1.65
C ALA A 418 14.56 -5.47 -2.10
N ARG A 419 14.45 -4.51 -1.17
CA ARG A 419 14.41 -3.07 -1.47
C ARG A 419 15.59 -2.58 -2.33
N THR A 420 16.77 -3.12 -2.14
CA THR A 420 17.99 -2.70 -2.88
C THR A 420 18.11 -3.36 -4.25
N ARG A 421 17.33 -4.42 -4.52
CA ARG A 421 17.41 -5.23 -5.74
C ARG A 421 16.27 -5.00 -6.70
N VAL A 422 15.10 -4.64 -6.19
CA VAL A 422 13.87 -4.47 -7.00
C VAL A 422 13.58 -2.99 -7.18
N ARG A 423 13.42 -2.56 -8.45
CA ARG A 423 13.10 -1.18 -8.81
C ARG A 423 11.66 -1.00 -9.32
N ARG A 424 10.88 -2.08 -9.36
CA ARG A 424 9.49 -2.06 -9.86
C ARG A 424 8.58 -1.35 -8.87
N GLU A 425 7.60 -0.60 -9.39
CA GLU A 425 6.54 0.03 -8.61
C GLU A 425 5.20 -0.66 -8.89
N GLY A 426 4.31 -0.68 -7.89
CA GLY A 426 2.96 -1.23 -8.06
C GLY A 426 2.00 -0.20 -8.64
N VAL A 427 0.98 -0.67 -9.35
CA VAL A 427 -0.10 0.16 -9.94
C VAL A 427 -0.75 1.10 -8.92
N ALA A 428 -0.95 0.63 -7.68
CA ALA A 428 -1.51 1.46 -6.60
C ALA A 428 -0.72 2.75 -6.36
N ARG A 429 0.61 2.67 -6.40
CA ARG A 429 1.48 3.84 -6.21
C ARG A 429 1.36 4.82 -7.36
N GLN A 430 1.30 4.30 -8.59
CA GLN A 430 1.10 5.11 -9.78
C GLN A 430 -0.26 5.82 -9.73
N ALA A 431 -1.35 5.11 -9.40
CA ALA A 431 -2.68 5.68 -9.29
C ALA A 431 -2.79 6.77 -8.21
N VAL A 432 -2.13 6.56 -7.05
CA VAL A 432 -2.07 7.59 -6.00
C VAL A 432 -1.30 8.80 -6.51
N ARG A 433 -0.16 8.60 -7.19
CA ARG A 433 0.66 9.67 -7.75
C ARG A 433 -0.13 10.52 -8.75
N GLU A 434 -0.83 9.90 -9.70
CA GLU A 434 -1.64 10.62 -10.70
C GLU A 434 -2.78 11.41 -10.06
N ARG A 435 -3.50 10.82 -9.08
CA ARG A 435 -4.58 11.54 -8.38
C ARG A 435 -4.08 12.70 -7.53
N VAL A 436 -2.93 12.51 -6.87
CA VAL A 436 -2.30 13.58 -6.09
C VAL A 436 -1.83 14.68 -7.02
N SER A 437 -1.17 14.33 -8.13
CA SER A 437 -0.74 15.29 -9.14
C SER A 437 -1.91 16.13 -9.65
N LYS A 438 -3.03 15.50 -10.07
CA LYS A 438 -4.24 16.22 -10.51
C LYS A 438 -4.80 17.16 -9.44
N ARG A 439 -4.94 16.69 -8.19
CA ARG A 439 -5.45 17.54 -7.09
C ARG A 439 -4.57 18.75 -6.82
N VAL A 440 -3.26 18.57 -6.97
CA VAL A 440 -2.34 19.68 -6.77
C VAL A 440 -2.46 20.70 -7.89
N VAL A 441 -2.61 20.25 -9.14
CA VAL A 441 -2.89 21.14 -10.29
C VAL A 441 -4.22 21.86 -10.08
N GLU A 442 -5.29 21.13 -9.76
CA GLU A 442 -6.61 21.71 -9.46
C GLU A 442 -6.54 22.76 -8.34
N ARG A 443 -5.73 22.49 -7.29
CA ARG A 443 -5.53 23.44 -6.17
C ARG A 443 -4.75 24.69 -6.63
N THR A 444 -3.70 24.50 -7.43
CA THR A 444 -2.93 25.59 -8.01
C THR A 444 -3.81 26.42 -8.94
N GLU A 445 -4.57 25.77 -9.80
CA GLU A 445 -5.53 26.40 -10.70
C GLU A 445 -6.59 27.20 -9.93
N ALA A 446 -7.19 26.64 -8.88
CA ALA A 446 -8.14 27.32 -8.01
C ALA A 446 -7.51 28.57 -7.39
N THR A 447 -6.25 28.52 -6.91
CA THR A 447 -5.54 29.65 -6.33
C THR A 447 -5.28 30.76 -7.38
N PHE A 448 -4.98 30.39 -8.62
CA PHE A 448 -4.83 31.36 -9.70
C PHE A 448 -6.15 32.02 -10.14
N PHE A 449 -7.28 31.29 -10.08
CA PHE A 449 -8.59 31.81 -10.48
C PHE A 449 -9.40 32.41 -9.34
N GLU A 450 -9.20 31.98 -8.09
CA GLU A 450 -9.70 32.67 -6.89
C GLU A 450 -8.87 33.93 -6.59
N ARG A 451 -8.81 34.86 -7.53
CA ARG A 451 -8.26 36.19 -7.26
C ARG A 451 -9.13 36.85 -6.20
N ALA A 452 -8.66 36.82 -4.97
CA ALA A 452 -9.26 37.62 -3.91
C ALA A 452 -9.23 39.09 -4.36
N VAL A 453 -10.37 39.68 -4.54
CA VAL A 453 -10.49 41.12 -4.85
C VAL A 453 -10.05 41.87 -3.59
N GLY A 454 -8.84 42.47 -3.65
CA GLY A 454 -8.28 43.27 -2.57
C GLY A 454 -7.46 42.47 -1.53
N THR A 455 -6.32 41.89 -1.92
CA THR A 455 -5.37 41.24 -0.99
C THR A 455 -4.54 42.33 -0.27
N ASP A 456 -4.55 42.34 1.06
CA ASP A 456 -3.76 43.27 1.88
C ASP A 456 -2.39 42.64 2.18
N ILE A 457 -1.34 43.31 1.63
CA ILE A 457 0.05 42.89 1.81
C ILE A 457 0.74 43.82 2.79
N THR A 458 1.27 43.26 3.88
CA THR A 458 2.05 44.04 4.86
C THR A 458 3.55 43.76 4.67
N VAL A 459 4.33 44.79 4.46
CA VAL A 459 5.80 44.75 4.50
C VAL A 459 6.28 45.21 5.84
N ALA A 460 6.89 44.33 6.63
CA ALA A 460 7.46 44.64 7.93
C ALA A 460 8.95 44.96 7.78
N LEU A 461 9.33 46.19 8.03
CA LEU A 461 10.71 46.65 8.03
C LEU A 461 11.23 46.77 9.46
N THR A 462 12.51 46.45 9.69
CA THR A 462 13.20 46.65 10.96
C THR A 462 14.11 47.86 10.84
N GLN A 463 14.47 48.51 11.98
CA GLN A 463 15.35 49.71 12.03
C GLN A 463 16.71 49.51 11.33
N ASP A 464 17.18 48.28 11.22
CA ASP A 464 18.49 47.97 10.65
C ASP A 464 18.43 47.70 9.12
N ALA A 465 17.22 47.80 8.50
CA ALA A 465 17.06 47.55 7.07
C ALA A 465 17.79 48.63 6.25
N SER A 466 18.54 48.19 5.24
CA SER A 466 19.21 49.16 4.36
C SER A 466 18.19 49.81 3.41
N PRO A 467 18.34 51.09 3.03
CA PRO A 467 17.44 51.78 2.09
C PRO A 467 17.27 51.05 0.77
N PHE A 468 18.31 50.33 0.32
CA PHE A 468 18.27 49.48 -0.88
C PHE A 468 17.37 48.24 -0.72
N HIS A 469 17.41 47.60 0.46
CA HIS A 469 16.56 46.44 0.74
C HIS A 469 15.10 46.88 0.95
N GLU A 470 14.86 48.05 1.61
CA GLU A 470 13.52 48.60 1.76
C GLU A 470 12.85 48.80 0.39
N GLU A 471 13.55 49.45 -0.55
CA GLU A 471 13.04 49.66 -1.92
C GLU A 471 12.75 48.33 -2.64
N GLY A 472 13.64 47.34 -2.52
CA GLY A 472 13.48 46.02 -3.09
C GLY A 472 12.24 45.30 -2.57
N LEU A 473 12.03 45.27 -1.25
CA LEU A 473 10.87 44.64 -0.61
C LEU A 473 9.55 45.29 -1.03
N VAL A 474 9.51 46.64 -1.06
CA VAL A 474 8.31 47.37 -1.46
C VAL A 474 7.97 47.14 -2.94
N ARG A 475 8.95 47.11 -3.83
CA ARG A 475 8.74 46.82 -5.25
C ARG A 475 8.25 45.37 -5.46
N MET A 476 8.77 44.42 -4.70
CA MET A 476 8.29 43.03 -4.72
C MET A 476 6.85 42.91 -4.21
N ALA A 477 6.53 43.58 -3.09
CA ALA A 477 5.17 43.64 -2.58
C ALA A 477 4.19 44.26 -3.57
N ALA A 478 4.59 45.39 -4.20
CA ALA A 478 3.79 46.04 -5.24
C ALA A 478 3.57 45.13 -6.49
N ALA A 479 4.57 44.35 -6.86
CA ALA A 479 4.44 43.39 -7.97
C ALA A 479 3.38 42.30 -7.63
N ILE A 480 3.42 41.75 -6.42
CA ILE A 480 2.44 40.76 -5.96
C ILE A 480 1.06 41.40 -5.81
N ALA A 481 0.96 42.59 -5.19
CA ALA A 481 -0.29 43.32 -5.05
C ALA A 481 -0.95 43.65 -6.40
N ARG A 482 -0.17 44.03 -7.41
CA ARG A 482 -0.66 44.26 -8.76
C ARG A 482 -1.27 43.02 -9.36
N HIS A 483 -0.62 41.87 -9.18
CA HIS A 483 -1.13 40.59 -9.68
C HIS A 483 -2.44 40.20 -9.00
N ARG A 484 -2.61 40.50 -7.71
CA ARG A 484 -3.78 40.19 -6.89
C ARG A 484 -4.81 41.32 -6.79
N ALA A 485 -4.64 42.45 -7.49
CA ALA A 485 -5.46 43.65 -7.38
C ALA A 485 -5.61 44.14 -5.92
N GLY A 486 -4.52 44.05 -5.14
CA GLY A 486 -4.46 44.35 -3.72
C GLY A 486 -3.83 45.71 -3.36
N SER A 487 -3.56 45.90 -2.07
CA SER A 487 -2.89 47.05 -1.49
C SER A 487 -1.62 46.63 -0.75
N VAL A 488 -0.71 47.60 -0.54
CA VAL A 488 0.53 47.40 0.20
C VAL A 488 0.55 48.32 1.40
N THR A 489 0.80 47.82 2.60
CA THR A 489 1.03 48.57 3.81
C THR A 489 2.47 48.35 4.27
N VAL A 490 3.29 49.36 4.26
CA VAL A 490 4.68 49.29 4.71
C VAL A 490 4.76 49.80 6.13
N VAL A 491 5.27 48.98 7.05
CA VAL A 491 5.36 49.35 8.47
C VAL A 491 6.80 49.19 8.95
N GLN A 492 7.37 50.27 9.43
CA GLN A 492 8.64 50.26 10.15
C GLN A 492 8.40 49.96 11.63
N PHE A 493 9.07 48.96 12.16
CA PHE A 493 8.97 48.54 13.56
C PHE A 493 10.21 48.98 14.32
N ASP A 494 10.04 50.03 15.14
CA ASP A 494 11.11 50.62 15.93
C ASP A 494 11.20 50.01 17.31
N THR A 495 12.41 49.59 17.68
CA THR A 495 12.66 48.98 18.99
C THR A 495 13.14 50.06 19.97
N VAL A 496 12.40 50.21 21.05
CA VAL A 496 12.79 51.12 22.13
C VAL A 496 13.12 50.37 23.42
N PRO A 497 14.04 50.88 24.25
CA PRO A 497 14.39 50.25 25.52
C PRO A 497 13.19 50.11 26.46
N ASP A 498 13.12 49.00 27.22
CA ASP A 498 12.03 48.73 28.18
C ASP A 498 11.76 49.84 29.21
N GLN A 499 12.74 50.70 29.44
CA GLN A 499 12.62 51.78 30.39
C GLN A 499 11.90 53.02 29.83
N LEU A 500 11.68 53.09 28.51
CA LEU A 500 11.01 54.22 27.86
C LEU A 500 9.51 53.93 27.72
N PRO A 501 8.60 54.78 28.20
CA PRO A 501 7.17 54.62 27.94
C PRO A 501 6.88 54.75 26.44
N LEU A 502 6.09 53.83 25.85
CA LEU A 502 5.76 53.82 24.43
C LEU A 502 5.10 55.12 23.96
N ASP A 503 4.21 55.71 24.79
CA ASP A 503 3.55 56.99 24.47
C ASP A 503 4.56 58.14 24.29
N SER A 504 5.62 58.15 25.10
CA SER A 504 6.67 59.18 25.01
C SER A 504 7.63 58.92 23.85
N ALA A 505 7.82 57.65 23.49
CA ALA A 505 8.66 57.27 22.35
C ALA A 505 7.99 57.63 21.03
N ALA A 506 6.68 57.40 20.90
CA ALA A 506 5.91 57.70 19.70
C ALA A 506 5.76 59.22 19.40
N GLU A 507 6.02 60.08 20.39
CA GLU A 507 6.02 61.54 20.18
C GLU A 507 7.37 62.09 19.69
N ILE A 508 8.44 61.27 19.71
CA ILE A 508 9.80 61.70 19.31
C ILE A 508 10.04 61.29 17.88
N GLN A 509 9.85 62.21 16.94
CA GLN A 509 10.27 61.99 15.55
C GLN A 509 11.81 62.06 15.45
N SER A 510 12.42 60.98 14.99
CA SER A 510 13.84 60.91 14.70
C SER A 510 14.16 61.44 13.29
N PRO A 511 15.39 61.86 12.99
CA PRO A 511 15.78 62.18 11.61
C PRO A 511 15.59 61.02 10.64
N ASP A 512 15.72 59.77 11.14
CA ASP A 512 15.60 58.56 10.35
C ASP A 512 14.13 58.31 9.91
N ASP A 513 13.16 58.69 10.77
CA ASP A 513 11.73 58.61 10.47
C ASP A 513 11.34 59.54 9.33
N LEU A 514 11.88 60.79 9.32
CA LEU A 514 11.64 61.75 8.25
C LEU A 514 12.26 61.29 6.92
N GLU A 515 13.41 60.65 6.98
CA GLU A 515 14.04 60.04 5.79
C GLU A 515 13.25 58.86 5.28
N PHE A 516 12.70 58.02 6.16
CA PHE A 516 11.81 56.92 5.80
C PHE A 516 10.53 57.40 5.13
N GLU A 517 9.84 58.40 5.76
CA GLU A 517 8.63 58.99 5.15
C GLU A 517 8.91 59.52 3.74
N ALA A 518 10.00 60.29 3.58
CA ALA A 518 10.37 60.84 2.26
C ALA A 518 10.66 59.77 1.22
N ARG A 519 11.28 58.67 1.63
CA ARG A 519 11.51 57.51 0.71
C ARG A 519 10.19 56.84 0.34
N MET A 520 9.29 56.62 1.30
CA MET A 520 7.99 55.96 1.04
C MET A 520 7.07 56.85 0.19
N GLU A 521 7.04 58.18 0.38
CA GLU A 521 6.31 59.09 -0.49
C GLU A 521 6.81 59.04 -1.94
N LYS A 522 8.12 58.93 -2.12
CA LYS A 522 8.70 58.76 -3.44
C LYS A 522 8.25 57.41 -4.07
N LEU A 523 8.37 56.29 -3.36
CA LEU A 523 7.97 54.98 -3.85
C LEU A 523 6.46 54.92 -4.11
N GLN A 524 5.62 55.54 -3.28
CA GLN A 524 4.18 55.64 -3.52
C GLN A 524 3.86 56.31 -4.86
N SER A 525 4.68 57.29 -5.27
CA SER A 525 4.52 57.96 -6.59
C SER A 525 5.02 57.13 -7.80
N GLU A 526 5.87 56.12 -7.55
CA GLU A 526 6.49 55.28 -8.58
C GLU A 526 5.74 53.93 -8.78
N VAL A 527 5.01 53.43 -7.77
CA VAL A 527 4.29 52.16 -7.86
C VAL A 527 2.83 52.36 -8.26
N ASP A 528 2.30 51.47 -9.12
CA ASP A 528 0.93 51.55 -9.66
C ASP A 528 -0.10 50.78 -8.79
N VAL A 529 0.15 50.71 -7.46
CA VAL A 529 -0.76 50.06 -6.50
C VAL A 529 -0.99 50.96 -5.31
N PRO A 530 -2.12 50.86 -4.61
CA PRO A 530 -2.34 51.58 -3.35
C PRO A 530 -1.24 51.19 -2.35
N LEU A 531 -0.53 52.20 -1.83
CA LEU A 531 0.55 52.04 -0.85
C LEU A 531 0.32 52.95 0.32
N ASP A 532 0.15 52.38 1.51
CA ASP A 532 0.12 53.07 2.77
C ASP A 532 1.40 52.76 3.56
N PHE A 533 1.84 53.67 4.39
CA PHE A 533 3.01 53.47 5.24
C PHE A 533 2.84 54.08 6.61
N GLY A 534 3.56 53.52 7.58
CA GLY A 534 3.53 53.99 8.97
C GLY A 534 4.65 53.40 9.81
N GLU A 535 4.70 53.84 11.05
CA GLU A 535 5.68 53.43 12.05
C GLU A 535 4.98 52.85 13.28
N VAL A 536 5.56 51.79 13.86
CA VAL A 536 5.08 51.14 15.08
C VAL A 536 6.24 51.03 16.07
N VAL A 537 6.15 51.78 17.19
CA VAL A 537 7.14 51.72 18.27
C VAL A 537 6.80 50.58 19.23
N SER A 538 7.77 49.70 19.51
CA SER A 538 7.56 48.54 20.38
C SER A 538 8.81 48.19 21.21
N HIS A 539 8.59 47.57 22.37
CA HIS A 539 9.67 46.94 23.14
C HIS A 539 10.05 45.53 22.58
N ASP A 540 9.16 44.89 21.84
CA ASP A 540 9.38 43.59 21.21
C ASP A 540 8.82 43.59 19.77
N PRO A 541 9.66 43.81 18.76
CA PRO A 541 9.24 43.98 17.39
C PRO A 541 8.57 42.70 16.83
N ARG A 542 8.95 41.51 17.28
CA ARG A 542 8.35 40.25 16.84
C ARG A 542 6.87 40.17 17.18
N HIS A 543 6.53 40.49 18.42
CA HIS A 543 5.14 40.54 18.86
C HIS A 543 4.37 41.65 18.16
N ALA A 544 5.02 42.80 17.90
CA ALA A 544 4.41 43.94 17.23
C ALA A 544 4.04 43.56 15.76
N VAL A 545 4.93 42.93 15.00
CA VAL A 545 4.71 42.49 13.63
C VAL A 545 3.52 41.54 13.56
N VAL A 546 3.51 40.46 14.37
CA VAL A 546 2.42 39.45 14.35
C VAL A 546 1.09 40.07 14.82
N ASN A 547 1.11 40.93 15.82
CA ASN A 547 -0.09 41.61 16.30
C ASN A 547 -0.63 42.61 15.27
N PHE A 548 0.24 43.34 14.58
CA PHE A 548 -0.15 44.26 13.51
C PHE A 548 -0.84 43.47 12.39
N ALA A 549 -0.20 42.42 11.88
CA ALA A 549 -0.76 41.58 10.83
C ALA A 549 -2.14 40.98 11.21
N ARG A 550 -2.31 40.58 12.47
CA ARG A 550 -3.58 40.05 12.97
C ARG A 550 -4.70 41.09 13.10
N HIS A 551 -4.37 42.33 13.49
CA HIS A 551 -5.36 43.39 13.70
C HIS A 551 -5.78 44.10 12.41
N HIS A 552 -4.96 44.00 11.37
CA HIS A 552 -5.21 44.60 10.05
C HIS A 552 -5.64 43.58 8.99
N ASP A 553 -6.01 42.37 9.43
CA ASP A 553 -6.46 41.30 8.55
C ASP A 553 -5.52 41.12 7.35
N THR A 554 -4.20 41.17 7.60
CA THR A 554 -3.16 40.98 6.57
C THR A 554 -3.25 39.60 5.96
N ASP A 555 -3.31 39.53 4.63
CA ASP A 555 -3.33 38.27 3.88
C ASP A 555 -1.92 37.72 3.61
N LEU A 556 -0.96 38.61 3.39
CA LEU A 556 0.42 38.26 3.11
C LEU A 556 1.38 39.17 3.85
N LEU A 557 2.23 38.59 4.68
CA LEU A 557 3.27 39.29 5.42
C LEU A 557 4.62 39.07 4.74
N ILE A 558 5.33 40.17 4.43
CA ILE A 558 6.68 40.15 3.87
C ILE A 558 7.65 40.68 4.92
N VAL A 559 8.67 39.88 5.22
CA VAL A 559 9.70 40.23 6.22
C VAL A 559 11.08 40.05 5.61
N GLU A 560 12.01 40.96 5.90
CA GLU A 560 13.39 40.83 5.48
C GLU A 560 14.06 39.64 6.15
N SER A 561 14.84 38.86 5.37
CA SER A 561 15.67 37.76 5.85
C SER A 561 17.12 38.21 5.89
N GLU A 562 17.69 38.39 7.08
CA GLU A 562 19.14 38.59 7.18
C GLU A 562 19.94 37.34 6.82
N PRO A 563 21.12 37.50 6.17
CA PRO A 563 22.00 36.36 5.90
C PRO A 563 22.46 35.75 7.22
N VAL A 564 22.17 34.45 7.41
CA VAL A 564 22.41 33.68 8.63
C VAL A 564 23.89 33.69 9.04
N GLY A 565 24.28 34.51 9.99
CA GLY A 565 25.58 34.47 10.62
C GLY A 565 25.69 33.33 11.64
N VAL A 566 26.91 32.81 11.84
CA VAL A 566 27.24 31.70 12.75
C VAL A 566 26.79 31.88 14.21
N ARG A 567 26.25 33.05 14.60
CA ARG A 567 25.80 33.36 15.95
C ARG A 567 24.32 33.11 16.26
N SER A 568 23.46 32.89 15.26
CA SER A 568 22.00 32.71 15.44
C SER A 568 21.61 31.30 15.98
N TRP A 569 22.56 30.44 16.18
CA TRP A 569 22.31 29.04 16.65
C TRP A 569 21.99 28.95 18.18
N VAL A 570 22.23 29.99 18.96
CA VAL A 570 22.10 29.94 20.43
C VAL A 570 20.99 30.82 20.99
N THR A 571 20.55 31.83 20.25
CA THR A 571 19.42 32.71 20.66
C THR A 571 18.40 32.73 19.54
N GLY A 572 17.22 32.15 19.76
CA GLY A 572 16.15 31.97 18.75
C GLY A 572 15.96 33.22 17.88
N ASP A 573 16.11 33.08 16.57
CA ASP A 573 16.01 34.08 15.54
C ASP A 573 14.61 34.72 15.56
N ASP A 574 14.51 36.02 15.43
CA ASP A 574 13.23 36.73 15.43
C ASP A 574 12.33 36.26 14.30
N ALA A 575 12.89 35.93 13.15
CA ALA A 575 12.19 35.31 12.04
C ALA A 575 11.56 33.94 12.39
N GLU A 576 12.29 33.09 13.15
CA GLU A 576 11.73 31.77 13.56
C GLU A 576 10.55 31.91 14.52
N TRP A 577 10.54 32.97 15.34
CA TRP A 577 9.41 33.26 16.21
C TRP A 577 8.20 33.75 15.41
N ILE A 578 8.40 34.66 14.43
CA ILE A 578 7.34 35.14 13.53
C ILE A 578 6.73 33.98 12.75
N ILE A 579 7.54 33.11 12.12
CA ILE A 579 7.09 31.92 11.39
C ILE A 579 6.18 31.01 12.23
N ARG A 580 6.41 30.91 13.53
CA ARG A 580 5.61 30.04 14.41
C ARG A 580 4.28 30.66 14.85
N HIS A 581 4.12 31.97 14.72
CA HIS A 581 2.97 32.69 15.26
C HIS A 581 2.23 33.49 14.19
N GLU A 582 2.61 33.32 12.91
CA GLU A 582 2.01 34.02 11.78
C GLU A 582 0.49 33.83 11.73
N PRO A 583 -0.29 34.93 11.53
CA PRO A 583 -1.73 34.82 11.29
C PRO A 583 -2.10 34.66 9.83
N CYS A 584 -1.16 34.74 8.88
CA CYS A 584 -1.35 34.82 7.44
C CYS A 584 -0.18 34.14 6.69
N ASP A 585 -0.20 34.14 5.36
CA ASP A 585 0.94 33.71 4.56
C ASP A 585 2.15 34.60 4.81
N LEU A 586 3.36 34.01 4.88
CA LEU A 586 4.59 34.72 5.18
C LEU A 586 5.65 34.51 4.10
N LEU A 587 6.28 35.59 3.67
CA LEU A 587 7.48 35.56 2.82
C LEU A 587 8.67 36.08 3.63
N LEU A 588 9.71 35.27 3.72
CA LEU A 588 11.03 35.73 4.13
C LEU A 588 11.84 36.05 2.89
N VAL A 589 12.23 37.29 2.74
CA VAL A 589 12.83 37.78 1.50
C VAL A 589 14.22 38.35 1.77
N GLN A 590 15.18 37.87 0.98
CA GLN A 590 16.45 38.58 0.75
C GLN A 590 16.34 39.23 -0.63
N PRO A 591 16.08 40.55 -0.67
CA PRO A 591 15.65 41.17 -1.92
C PRO A 591 16.80 41.25 -2.94
N PRO A 592 16.48 41.02 -4.26
CA PRO A 592 17.41 41.27 -5.35
C PRO A 592 17.44 42.72 -5.73
N GLU A 593 18.39 43.08 -6.60
CA GLU A 593 18.28 44.25 -7.44
C GLU A 593 17.17 43.99 -8.48
N PHE A 594 15.93 44.42 -8.18
CA PHE A 594 14.72 44.00 -8.89
C PHE A 594 14.77 44.32 -10.38
N GLU A 595 15.39 45.41 -10.80
CA GLU A 595 15.54 45.82 -12.21
C GLU A 595 16.57 44.95 -12.96
N ALA A 596 17.48 44.28 -12.24
CA ALA A 596 18.49 43.40 -12.85
C ALA A 596 18.02 41.95 -13.05
N LEU A 597 16.86 41.59 -12.49
CA LEU A 597 16.32 40.23 -12.53
C LEU A 597 16.00 39.81 -13.99
N ARG A 598 16.59 38.72 -14.44
CA ARG A 598 16.39 38.16 -15.81
C ARG A 598 15.74 36.79 -15.74
N ARG A 599 16.10 35.97 -14.79
CA ARG A 599 15.63 34.61 -14.63
C ARG A 599 15.38 34.30 -13.15
N LEU A 600 14.26 33.69 -12.88
CA LEU A 600 13.81 33.32 -11.55
C LEU A 600 13.81 31.80 -11.46
N ALA A 601 14.55 31.24 -10.50
CA ALA A 601 14.58 29.82 -10.25
C ALA A 601 13.54 29.43 -9.19
N LEU A 602 12.51 28.70 -9.60
CA LEU A 602 11.49 28.13 -8.73
C LEU A 602 11.90 26.68 -8.40
N ILE A 603 12.35 26.45 -7.15
CA ILE A 603 12.78 25.12 -6.75
C ILE A 603 11.57 24.28 -6.31
N THR A 604 11.34 23.19 -7.03
CA THR A 604 10.33 22.20 -6.70
C THR A 604 11.01 21.02 -6.01
N ASP A 605 10.67 20.76 -4.74
CA ASP A 605 11.03 19.53 -4.03
C ASP A 605 9.92 18.51 -4.22
N ASN A 606 10.21 17.22 -4.18
CA ASN A 606 9.29 16.07 -4.18
C ASN A 606 7.79 16.33 -4.41
N GLY A 607 7.43 17.26 -5.25
CA GLY A 607 6.05 17.56 -5.63
C GLY A 607 5.71 19.04 -5.52
N PRO A 608 4.61 19.43 -6.15
CA PRO A 608 4.15 20.80 -6.32
C PRO A 608 3.37 21.22 -5.11
N PHE A 609 4.02 21.74 -4.26
CA PHE A 609 3.52 21.69 -2.94
C PHE A 609 2.81 22.91 -2.51
N ASP A 610 2.97 23.98 -3.25
CA ASP A 610 2.45 25.26 -2.83
C ASP A 610 2.02 26.10 -4.03
N PRO A 611 0.69 26.20 -4.28
CA PRO A 611 0.15 27.11 -5.28
C PRO A 611 0.63 28.55 -5.10
N LEU A 612 0.79 29.02 -3.84
CA LEU A 612 1.28 30.34 -3.52
C LEU A 612 2.70 30.58 -4.04
N LYS A 613 3.57 29.58 -3.96
CA LYS A 613 4.95 29.66 -4.46
C LYS A 613 5.01 29.90 -5.98
N VAL A 614 4.19 29.18 -6.72
CA VAL A 614 4.10 29.31 -8.18
C VAL A 614 3.53 30.68 -8.54
N GLU A 615 2.46 31.10 -7.89
CA GLU A 615 1.82 32.41 -8.08
C GLU A 615 2.77 33.57 -7.79
N ILE A 616 3.51 33.50 -6.67
CA ILE A 616 4.50 34.52 -6.32
C ILE A 616 5.61 34.58 -7.37
N ALA A 617 6.11 33.44 -7.82
CA ALA A 617 7.15 33.37 -8.84
C ALA A 617 6.67 33.99 -10.15
N ASP A 618 5.44 33.69 -10.59
CA ASP A 618 4.84 34.26 -11.81
C ASP A 618 4.65 35.78 -11.68
N ALA A 619 4.11 36.26 -10.55
CA ALA A 619 3.89 37.68 -10.29
C ALA A 619 5.21 38.50 -10.32
N LEU A 620 6.25 38.00 -9.66
CA LEU A 620 7.56 38.65 -9.62
C LEU A 620 8.23 38.64 -11.02
N ALA A 621 8.18 37.52 -11.72
CA ALA A 621 8.75 37.40 -13.03
C ALA A 621 8.02 38.29 -14.04
N GLN A 622 6.69 38.36 -14.00
CA GLN A 622 5.89 39.23 -14.85
C GLN A 622 6.26 40.73 -14.63
N ALA A 623 6.40 41.14 -13.37
CA ALA A 623 6.74 42.52 -13.06
C ALA A 623 8.18 42.92 -13.47
N ALA A 624 9.12 41.99 -13.33
CA ALA A 624 10.53 42.20 -13.71
C ALA A 624 10.80 41.96 -15.23
N GLY A 625 9.84 41.41 -15.97
CA GLY A 625 10.06 40.97 -17.35
C GLY A 625 11.02 39.78 -17.42
N ALA A 626 11.09 38.95 -16.40
CA ALA A 626 11.95 37.78 -16.27
C ALA A 626 11.25 36.51 -16.74
N SER A 627 12.01 35.43 -16.98
CA SER A 627 11.50 34.07 -17.20
C SER A 627 11.59 33.25 -15.90
N VAL A 628 10.72 32.26 -15.76
CA VAL A 628 10.75 31.31 -14.65
C VAL A 628 11.40 30.01 -15.08
N GLU A 629 12.40 29.53 -14.33
CA GLU A 629 13.00 28.21 -14.48
C GLU A 629 12.51 27.32 -13.33
N MET A 630 11.65 26.32 -13.63
CA MET A 630 11.25 25.30 -12.67
C MET A 630 12.37 24.28 -12.51
N VAL A 631 13.01 24.27 -11.36
CA VAL A 631 14.13 23.36 -11.04
C VAL A 631 13.66 22.25 -10.14
N HIS A 632 13.70 21.00 -10.61
CA HIS A 632 13.40 19.82 -9.81
C HIS A 632 14.64 19.00 -9.51
N VAL A 633 14.85 18.67 -8.24
CA VAL A 633 16.02 17.90 -7.78
C VAL A 633 15.62 16.43 -7.64
N LEU A 634 16.10 15.60 -8.57
CA LEU A 634 15.86 14.17 -8.58
C LEU A 634 16.95 13.41 -7.82
N PRO A 635 16.60 12.37 -7.04
CA PRO A 635 17.59 11.47 -6.49
C PRO A 635 18.27 10.65 -7.63
N PRO A 636 19.54 10.22 -7.48
CA PRO A 636 20.21 9.39 -8.48
C PRO A 636 19.52 8.07 -8.80
N SER A 637 18.64 7.62 -7.91
CA SER A 637 17.82 6.40 -8.07
C SER A 637 16.49 6.64 -8.78
N ALA A 638 16.20 7.86 -9.26
CA ALA A 638 14.93 8.18 -9.91
C ALA A 638 14.71 7.36 -11.18
N THR A 639 13.54 6.73 -11.29
CA THR A 639 13.11 5.96 -12.46
C THR A 639 12.70 6.87 -13.62
N ASP A 640 12.71 6.34 -14.84
CA ASP A 640 12.24 7.10 -16.01
C ASP A 640 10.74 7.44 -15.91
N GLU A 641 9.97 6.59 -15.24
CA GLU A 641 8.56 6.82 -14.97
C GLU A 641 8.34 8.00 -14.01
N GLN A 642 9.13 8.09 -12.94
CA GLN A 642 9.11 9.25 -12.04
C GLN A 642 9.46 10.54 -12.76
N ARG A 643 10.46 10.52 -13.62
CA ARG A 643 10.84 11.68 -14.45
C ARG A 643 9.72 12.12 -15.38
N THR A 644 9.01 11.16 -15.99
CA THR A 644 7.88 11.44 -16.86
C THR A 644 6.72 12.05 -16.10
N THR A 645 6.37 11.51 -14.93
CA THR A 645 5.29 12.03 -14.08
C THR A 645 5.57 13.46 -13.64
N ILE A 646 6.80 13.77 -13.23
CA ILE A 646 7.18 15.12 -12.81
C ILE A 646 7.20 16.08 -14.00
N ARG A 647 7.62 15.61 -15.17
CA ARG A 647 7.59 16.43 -16.40
C ARG A 647 6.17 16.78 -16.78
N ASN A 648 5.27 15.82 -16.85
CA ASN A 648 3.86 16.06 -17.17
C ASN A 648 3.23 17.06 -16.18
N TYR A 649 3.58 16.94 -14.90
CA TYR A 649 3.14 17.90 -13.90
C TYR A 649 3.68 19.32 -14.14
N HIS A 650 4.97 19.45 -14.47
CA HIS A 650 5.55 20.76 -14.82
C HIS A 650 4.90 21.33 -16.08
N ASP A 651 4.60 20.50 -17.09
CA ASP A 651 3.93 20.95 -18.32
C ASP A 651 2.54 21.53 -18.03
N GLU A 652 1.77 20.90 -17.10
CA GLU A 652 0.48 21.43 -16.63
C GLU A 652 0.64 22.76 -15.87
N LEU A 653 1.66 22.89 -15.00
CA LEU A 653 1.93 24.15 -14.29
C LEU A 653 2.37 25.30 -15.22
N VAL A 654 3.13 24.97 -16.27
CA VAL A 654 3.55 25.95 -17.27
C VAL A 654 2.34 26.60 -17.97
N GLU A 655 1.26 25.83 -18.20
CA GLU A 655 0.03 26.35 -18.81
C GLU A 655 -0.70 27.36 -17.92
N LEU A 656 -0.46 27.35 -16.61
CA LEU A 656 -1.07 28.29 -15.66
C LEU A 656 -0.30 29.60 -15.51
N CYS A 657 0.97 29.66 -15.90
CA CYS A 657 1.82 30.83 -15.73
C CYS A 657 1.66 31.81 -16.91
N ALA A 658 1.69 33.10 -16.61
CA ALA A 658 1.61 34.16 -17.62
C ALA A 658 2.97 34.44 -18.32
N VAL A 659 4.08 34.06 -17.64
CA VAL A 659 5.44 34.25 -18.17
C VAL A 659 5.99 32.97 -18.79
N PRO A 660 7.04 33.04 -19.64
CA PRO A 660 7.74 31.87 -20.14
C PRO A 660 8.35 31.04 -19.00
N VAL A 661 8.04 29.75 -18.95
CA VAL A 661 8.54 28.82 -17.92
C VAL A 661 9.29 27.68 -18.61
N GLU A 662 10.50 27.40 -18.14
CA GLU A 662 11.31 26.26 -18.57
C GLU A 662 11.48 25.27 -17.42
N SER A 663 11.34 23.95 -17.71
CA SER A 663 11.54 22.90 -16.71
C SER A 663 12.94 22.32 -16.79
N ARG A 664 13.66 22.28 -15.67
CA ARG A 664 15.01 21.73 -15.54
C ARG A 664 15.08 20.68 -14.45
N PHE A 665 15.64 19.52 -14.80
CA PHE A 665 15.84 18.41 -13.86
C PHE A 665 17.32 18.30 -13.49
N ILE A 666 17.60 18.36 -12.19
CA ILE A 666 18.96 18.19 -11.62
C ILE A 666 19.00 16.86 -10.89
N VAL A 667 20.00 16.03 -11.22
CA VAL A 667 20.23 14.75 -10.51
C VAL A 667 21.36 14.97 -9.51
N GLU A 668 20.99 15.25 -8.25
CA GLU A 668 21.97 15.58 -7.21
C GLU A 668 21.44 15.24 -5.81
N GLN A 669 22.36 15.04 -4.86
CA GLN A 669 22.03 14.75 -3.45
C GLN A 669 22.40 15.88 -2.48
N SER A 670 23.23 16.87 -2.90
CA SER A 670 23.71 17.91 -2.02
C SER A 670 23.12 19.28 -2.33
N ALA A 671 22.74 20.02 -1.29
CA ALA A 671 22.23 21.39 -1.42
C ALA A 671 23.24 22.34 -2.10
N GLY A 672 24.53 22.18 -1.83
CA GLY A 672 25.58 23.00 -2.45
C GLY A 672 25.74 22.78 -3.94
N ALA A 673 25.58 21.54 -4.43
CA ALA A 673 25.65 21.27 -5.86
C ALA A 673 24.38 21.77 -6.58
N THR A 674 23.21 21.71 -5.93
CA THR A 674 21.98 22.31 -6.45
C THR A 674 22.15 23.83 -6.60
N ALA A 675 22.64 24.52 -5.55
CA ALA A 675 22.91 25.95 -5.57
C ALA A 675 23.91 26.35 -6.67
N ALA A 676 24.95 25.57 -6.90
CA ALA A 676 25.95 25.79 -7.94
C ALA A 676 25.38 25.66 -9.37
N CYS A 677 24.26 24.97 -9.55
CA CYS A 677 23.60 24.85 -10.84
C CYS A 677 22.72 26.06 -11.19
N ILE A 678 22.46 26.96 -10.26
CA ILE A 678 21.63 28.16 -10.42
C ILE A 678 22.58 29.34 -10.62
N ALA A 679 22.31 30.20 -11.60
CA ALA A 679 23.16 31.36 -11.88
C ALA A 679 23.12 32.37 -10.71
N GLU A 680 24.26 33.03 -10.43
CA GLU A 680 24.35 34.00 -9.31
C GLU A 680 23.41 35.20 -9.42
N ASP A 681 22.95 35.52 -10.64
CA ASP A 681 22.05 36.67 -10.91
C ASP A 681 20.56 36.28 -10.75
N ASP A 682 20.26 35.04 -10.50
CA ASP A 682 18.86 34.58 -10.43
C ASP A 682 18.31 34.76 -9.00
N LEU A 683 17.03 35.06 -8.93
CA LEU A 683 16.26 35.01 -7.70
C LEU A 683 15.78 33.58 -7.46
N ILE A 684 15.98 33.03 -6.26
CA ILE A 684 15.46 31.72 -5.90
C ILE A 684 14.15 31.86 -5.13
N VAL A 685 13.11 31.11 -5.57
CA VAL A 685 11.86 30.95 -4.83
C VAL A 685 11.76 29.52 -4.33
N VAL A 686 11.61 29.35 -3.03
CA VAL A 686 11.48 28.04 -2.38
C VAL A 686 10.31 28.07 -1.38
N SER A 687 9.67 26.94 -1.10
CA SER A 687 8.76 26.83 0.04
C SER A 687 9.40 26.07 1.19
N SER A 688 9.03 26.41 2.40
CA SER A 688 9.42 25.69 3.61
C SER A 688 8.19 25.16 4.31
N ASP A 689 8.14 23.86 4.56
CA ASP A 689 7.10 23.19 5.33
C ASP A 689 7.62 22.91 6.74
N GLU A 690 7.09 23.60 7.74
CA GLU A 690 7.46 23.44 9.16
C GLU A 690 6.75 22.29 9.89
N SER A 691 6.37 21.21 9.20
CA SER A 691 5.90 20.00 9.86
C SER A 691 6.96 19.49 10.85
N TRP A 692 6.56 19.13 12.10
CA TRP A 692 7.47 18.65 13.15
C TRP A 692 8.30 17.41 12.74
N TRP A 693 7.84 16.63 11.78
CA TRP A 693 8.56 15.51 11.16
C TRP A 693 9.70 15.98 10.25
N ASN A 694 9.57 17.14 9.58
CA ASN A 694 10.62 17.72 8.74
C ASN A 694 11.76 18.31 9.57
N ARG A 695 11.49 18.77 10.79
CA ARG A 695 12.52 19.24 11.73
C ARG A 695 13.49 18.13 12.13
N LEU A 696 13.02 16.87 12.16
CA LEU A 696 13.85 15.71 12.57
C LEU A 696 14.64 15.10 11.39
N LEU A 697 14.19 15.24 10.16
CA LEU A 697 14.72 14.49 9.04
C LEU A 697 15.45 15.31 7.97
N GLU A 698 15.03 16.54 7.60
CA GLU A 698 15.77 17.30 6.56
C GLU A 698 15.42 18.80 6.50
N ARG A 699 16.43 19.68 6.68
CA ARG A 699 16.38 21.14 6.47
C ARG A 699 16.83 21.49 5.03
N LYS A 700 16.30 20.83 3.99
CA LYS A 700 16.82 21.00 2.61
C LYS A 700 16.59 22.38 2.00
N PRO A 701 15.39 23.01 2.03
CA PRO A 701 15.19 24.32 1.39
C PRO A 701 16.09 25.41 1.98
N ARG A 702 16.18 25.51 3.30
CA ARG A 702 17.04 26.47 3.98
C ARG A 702 18.53 26.26 3.65
N ARG A 703 18.98 25.03 3.53
CA ARG A 703 20.38 24.73 3.13
C ARG A 703 20.68 25.12 1.69
N ILE A 704 19.68 25.06 0.79
CA ILE A 704 19.85 25.49 -0.60
C ILE A 704 20.01 27.01 -0.62
N VAL A 705 19.14 27.76 0.08
CA VAL A 705 19.22 29.22 0.21
C VAL A 705 20.56 29.64 0.87
N GLU A 706 20.97 29.00 1.96
CA GLU A 706 22.24 29.25 2.62
C GLU A 706 23.45 28.96 1.70
N ALA A 707 23.37 27.90 0.90
CA ALA A 707 24.44 27.55 -0.04
C ALA A 707 24.46 28.46 -1.27
N PHE A 708 23.34 29.01 -1.66
CA PHE A 708 23.23 29.94 -2.77
C PHE A 708 23.81 31.31 -2.42
N GLY A 709 23.47 31.86 -1.25
CA GLY A 709 23.99 33.13 -0.75
C GLY A 709 23.59 34.38 -1.53
N GLY A 710 22.64 34.26 -2.47
CA GLY A 710 22.10 35.34 -3.30
C GLY A 710 20.66 35.71 -2.90
N ALA A 711 19.98 36.47 -3.76
CA ALA A 711 18.61 36.88 -3.54
C ALA A 711 17.65 35.69 -3.45
N SER A 712 16.78 35.69 -2.44
CA SER A 712 15.91 34.55 -2.19
C SER A 712 14.57 34.95 -1.60
N VAL A 713 13.54 34.18 -1.93
CA VAL A 713 12.20 34.23 -1.33
C VAL A 713 11.88 32.87 -0.77
N VAL A 714 11.66 32.79 0.54
CA VAL A 714 11.19 31.60 1.21
C VAL A 714 9.73 31.80 1.57
N VAL A 715 8.87 30.97 0.99
CA VAL A 715 7.42 31.03 1.15
C VAL A 715 6.98 30.11 2.29
N TYR A 716 6.26 30.65 3.27
CA TYR A 716 5.62 29.91 4.36
C TYR A 716 4.11 30.08 4.24
N PRO A 717 3.40 29.09 3.68
CA PRO A 717 1.94 29.16 3.57
C PRO A 717 1.29 28.98 4.94
N HIS A 718 0.23 29.74 5.22
CA HIS A 718 -0.51 29.65 6.48
C HIS A 718 -1.10 28.25 6.69
N GLN A 719 -1.18 27.79 7.96
CA GLN A 719 -1.55 26.43 8.33
C GLN A 719 -2.90 25.95 7.73
N GLU A 720 -3.85 26.85 7.48
CA GLU A 720 -5.11 26.49 6.82
C GLU A 720 -4.97 26.08 5.34
N ARG A 721 -3.89 26.49 4.67
CA ARG A 721 -3.57 26.13 3.27
C ARG A 721 -2.62 24.95 3.15
N THR A 722 -2.00 24.53 4.25
CA THR A 722 -1.14 23.35 4.23
C THR A 722 -1.97 22.06 4.14
N PRO A 723 -1.59 21.09 3.29
CA PRO A 723 -2.27 19.80 3.24
C PRO A 723 -2.29 19.12 4.60
N GLY A 724 -3.38 18.43 4.93
CA GLY A 724 -3.47 17.68 6.18
C GLY A 724 -2.38 16.59 6.28
N PRO A 725 -2.03 16.10 7.49
CA PRO A 725 -0.90 15.17 7.68
C PRO A 725 -1.03 13.86 6.87
N VAL A 726 -2.24 13.42 6.56
CA VAL A 726 -2.49 12.26 5.71
C VAL A 726 -2.24 12.60 4.23
N GLU A 727 -2.65 13.80 3.79
CA GLU A 727 -2.41 14.29 2.44
C GLU A 727 -0.92 14.52 2.19
N GLN A 728 -0.20 15.15 3.10
CA GLN A 728 1.26 15.31 3.04
C GLN A 728 1.98 13.95 2.92
N LEU A 729 1.51 12.93 3.65
CA LEU A 729 2.09 11.59 3.60
C LEU A 729 1.81 10.90 2.26
N LEU A 730 0.62 11.13 1.67
CA LEU A 730 0.26 10.65 0.34
C LEU A 730 1.06 11.38 -0.75
N GLU A 731 1.21 12.69 -0.66
CA GLU A 731 2.02 13.50 -1.55
C GLU A 731 3.48 13.01 -1.58
N ARG A 732 4.09 12.82 -0.40
CA ARG A 732 5.45 12.25 -0.29
C ARG A 732 5.58 10.83 -0.82
N ALA A 733 4.54 10.03 -0.71
CA ALA A 733 4.54 8.68 -1.26
C ALA A 733 4.36 8.67 -2.79
N ALA A 734 3.70 9.70 -3.34
CA ALA A 734 3.44 9.85 -4.77
C ALA A 734 4.65 10.38 -5.54
N PHE A 735 5.40 11.29 -4.93
CA PHE A 735 6.58 11.94 -5.52
C PHE A 735 7.87 11.49 -4.80
#